data_1e1835e2a380e619963a5019a4116688
#
_entry.id   1e1835e2a380e619963a5019a4116688
#
_cell.length_a   1.000
_cell.length_b   1.000
_cell.length_c   1.000
_cell.angle_alpha   90.00
_cell.angle_beta   90.00
_cell.angle_gamma   90.00
#
_symmetry.space_group_name_H-M   'P 1'
#
loop_
_entity.id
_entity.type
_entity.pdbx_description
1 polymer ?
#
loop_
_entity_poly.entity_id
_entity_poly.type
_entity_poly.pdbx_seq_one_letter_code
_entity_poly.pdbx_strand_id
1 'polypeptide(L)'
;MKHWQPITQFLLKLFLVGSSLLFHAFSGSAQSWQQLLSELSETEDFEHTSWEDYEEDLEEWAQHPINLNAATREEMERLPFLTPSQVEDIQAYVYRYGGMKSITELTLIPSISWYQRQLMEHFFYVDADQKKSDFPSIRNIIKYGKHEAMGMLKVPFYERKGDTNGYLGYKYKHWLRYQFRYGDYVKLGVVGSQDAGEPFGAGKNNLGYDFYSFYLQVKKLGRWKNITLGRYRLHEGLGLILNNDFSFGKLSVLSSLGSASNRIRVHSSRSSVNYLQGAAATYTLLKGLDLTAFFSYRKIDATLSDQGGIRTIMKTGLHRTVKEIAKQNIASNTLMGGNINYRNQGWHVGATGFYTSFSLPLTPNQSQLYKRFAPQGNNFWNASVDYGYVSHRWTIAGETATGNSGAIATLNAASYLLTDHFSLLALQRFYSARYYSLFSNSFSEGSDVQDENGAYLGFTWIPAHRWSITGYSDFAYFVWPKYHTKQSTQCWDHLLNILYQPNKRWTLGTRLRYKEKAGTTTGRWRLYATFAEKNWSTKTSVDYTVSKEMGEKSSQKEADDANPSQGYLLNENLSYRWHWLRLSGSFSYFHTQDFSSRIYAYEPGLLYQMSFSSFYGEGIRCALVARSEIGKHLLVIAKLGSTNYFDRSHISTGLQEIATSHQTDLEIQMKWKW
;
A
#
# COMPACT_ATOMS: atom_id res chain seq x y z
N MET A 1 25.89 -8.58 -34.06
CA MET A 1 26.09 -9.66 -33.04
C MET A 1 27.52 -9.87 -32.54
N LYS A 2 28.57 -9.27 -33.10
CA LYS A 2 29.97 -9.56 -32.69
C LYS A 2 30.59 -8.59 -31.65
N HIS A 3 29.88 -7.53 -31.22
CA HIS A 3 30.42 -6.54 -30.26
C HIS A 3 29.97 -6.70 -28.79
N TRP A 4 29.13 -7.69 -28.48
CA TRP A 4 28.50 -7.83 -27.15
C TRP A 4 29.15 -8.90 -26.23
N GLN A 5 29.98 -9.78 -26.77
CA GLN A 5 30.67 -10.81 -25.96
C GLN A 5 31.62 -10.27 -24.89
N PRO A 6 32.33 -9.14 -25.05
CA PRO A 6 33.23 -8.67 -24.00
C PRO A 6 32.48 -8.01 -22.83
N ILE A 7 31.32 -7.39 -23.08
CA ILE A 7 30.55 -6.70 -22.02
C ILE A 7 29.82 -7.71 -21.13
N THR A 8 29.22 -8.73 -21.71
CA THR A 8 28.58 -9.82 -20.93
C THR A 8 29.58 -10.63 -20.12
N GLN A 9 30.80 -10.88 -20.68
CA GLN A 9 31.88 -11.52 -19.93
C GLN A 9 32.46 -10.62 -18.84
N PHE A 10 32.53 -9.32 -19.07
CA PHE A 10 32.98 -8.35 -18.06
C PHE A 10 31.97 -8.24 -16.90
N LEU A 11 30.66 -8.15 -17.21
CA LEU A 11 29.59 -8.12 -16.22
C LEU A 11 29.48 -9.43 -15.43
N LEU A 12 29.68 -10.59 -16.10
CA LEU A 12 29.72 -11.89 -15.43
C LEU A 12 30.97 -12.02 -14.51
N LYS A 13 32.12 -11.47 -14.93
CA LYS A 13 33.32 -11.41 -14.10
C LYS A 13 33.17 -10.45 -12.94
N LEU A 14 32.51 -9.30 -13.12
CA LEU A 14 32.19 -8.36 -12.02
C LEU A 14 31.24 -9.01 -11.01
N PHE A 15 30.26 -9.78 -11.48
CA PHE A 15 29.34 -10.55 -10.65
C PHE A 15 30.05 -11.67 -9.86
N LEU A 16 30.96 -12.39 -10.51
CA LEU A 16 31.77 -13.43 -9.87
C LEU A 16 32.83 -12.87 -8.89
N VAL A 17 33.40 -11.71 -9.18
CA VAL A 17 34.35 -11.03 -8.29
C VAL A 17 33.62 -10.39 -7.11
N GLY A 18 32.44 -9.82 -7.30
CA GLY A 18 31.57 -9.34 -6.21
C GLY A 18 31.16 -10.46 -5.26
N SER A 19 30.87 -11.65 -5.77
CA SER A 19 30.51 -12.81 -4.95
C SER A 19 31.72 -13.46 -4.24
N SER A 20 32.93 -13.33 -4.75
CA SER A 20 34.15 -13.96 -4.16
C SER A 20 34.81 -13.13 -3.04
N LEU A 21 34.55 -11.82 -2.96
CA LEU A 21 35.05 -10.94 -1.88
C LEU A 21 34.29 -11.07 -0.55
N LEU A 22 33.27 -11.94 -0.46
CA LEU A 22 32.29 -12.04 0.63
C LEU A 22 32.63 -13.06 1.72
N PHE A 23 33.83 -13.65 1.74
CA PHE A 23 34.17 -14.73 2.69
C PHE A 23 35.01 -14.29 3.88
N HIS A 24 34.72 -13.18 4.55
CA HIS A 24 35.33 -12.94 5.87
C HIS A 24 34.30 -12.47 6.90
N ALA A 25 34.30 -13.18 8.02
CA ALA A 25 33.31 -13.11 9.10
C ALA A 25 33.32 -11.81 9.90
N PHE A 26 32.16 -11.41 10.41
CA PHE A 26 31.93 -11.06 11.81
C PHE A 26 30.45 -10.74 12.09
N SER A 27 30.05 -10.91 13.33
CA SER A 27 28.77 -10.96 14.00
C SER A 27 27.66 -9.96 13.61
N GLY A 28 26.48 -10.51 13.51
CA GLY A 28 25.18 -10.22 13.02
C GLY A 28 24.43 -8.94 13.30
N SER A 29 23.61 -8.57 12.31
CA SER A 29 22.46 -7.69 12.50
C SER A 29 21.23 -8.23 11.73
N ALA A 30 20.04 -7.90 12.24
CA ALA A 30 18.77 -8.33 11.66
C ALA A 30 18.42 -7.58 10.38
N GLN A 31 17.64 -8.24 9.52
CA GLN A 31 17.00 -7.63 8.36
C GLN A 31 16.12 -6.45 8.80
N SER A 32 16.15 -5.33 8.09
CA SER A 32 15.35 -4.18 8.47
C SER A 32 13.87 -4.40 8.12
N TRP A 33 12.97 -3.82 8.92
CA TRP A 33 11.55 -3.88 8.63
C TRP A 33 11.18 -3.27 7.26
N GLN A 34 11.96 -2.31 6.75
CA GLN A 34 11.80 -1.73 5.42
C GLN A 34 12.05 -2.78 4.32
N GLN A 35 13.01 -3.68 4.50
CA GLN A 35 13.24 -4.78 3.57
C GLN A 35 12.04 -5.74 3.53
N LEU A 36 11.48 -6.08 4.70
CA LEU A 36 10.26 -6.88 4.75
C LEU A 36 9.08 -6.19 4.02
N LEU A 37 8.89 -4.91 4.28
CA LEU A 37 7.82 -4.16 3.65
C LEU A 37 8.02 -4.12 2.13
N SER A 38 9.25 -3.97 1.64
CA SER A 38 9.55 -4.04 0.22
C SER A 38 9.25 -5.43 -0.37
N GLU A 39 9.52 -6.50 0.36
CA GLU A 39 9.22 -7.87 -0.07
C GLU A 39 7.70 -8.12 -0.13
N LEU A 40 6.95 -7.64 0.85
CA LEU A 40 5.48 -7.70 0.84
C LEU A 40 4.91 -6.89 -0.32
N SER A 41 5.38 -5.67 -0.51
CA SER A 41 4.90 -4.78 -1.56
C SER A 41 5.20 -5.32 -2.96
N GLU A 42 6.34 -5.97 -3.17
CA GLU A 42 6.69 -6.61 -4.45
C GLU A 42 5.76 -7.78 -4.83
N THR A 43 4.92 -8.27 -3.90
CA THR A 43 3.95 -9.35 -4.18
C THR A 43 2.65 -8.87 -4.80
N GLU A 44 2.36 -7.59 -4.69
CA GLU A 44 1.07 -7.02 -4.98
C GLU A 44 0.99 -6.46 -6.41
N ASP A 45 -0.21 -6.33 -6.95
CA ASP A 45 -0.44 -5.61 -8.20
C ASP A 45 -0.44 -4.10 -7.91
N PHE A 46 0.63 -3.40 -8.25
CA PHE A 46 0.93 -2.01 -7.87
C PHE A 46 0.03 -0.94 -8.49
N GLU A 47 -0.82 -1.28 -9.44
CA GLU A 47 -1.58 -0.28 -10.22
C GLU A 47 -2.61 0.48 -9.37
N HIS A 48 -2.96 0.01 -8.16
CA HIS A 48 -4.06 0.55 -7.37
C HIS A 48 -3.75 0.88 -5.90
N THR A 49 -2.50 0.74 -5.45
CA THR A 49 -2.20 0.75 -4.01
C THR A 49 -1.23 1.86 -3.61
N SER A 50 -1.62 2.74 -2.70
CA SER A 50 -0.73 3.74 -2.12
C SER A 50 -0.02 3.19 -0.87
N TRP A 51 1.21 2.75 -1.03
CA TRP A 51 2.07 2.29 0.06
C TRP A 51 2.61 3.42 0.94
N GLU A 52 2.59 4.66 0.44
CA GLU A 52 3.18 5.83 1.09
C GLU A 52 2.66 6.06 2.52
N ASP A 53 1.34 5.99 2.70
CA ASP A 53 0.71 6.23 4.00
C ASP A 53 1.01 5.11 5.01
N TYR A 54 1.13 3.88 4.51
CA TYR A 54 1.42 2.73 5.35
C TYR A 54 2.88 2.70 5.79
N GLU A 55 3.82 3.02 4.89
CA GLU A 55 5.23 3.20 5.21
C GLU A 55 5.42 4.31 6.24
N GLU A 56 4.68 5.42 6.10
CA GLU A 56 4.71 6.52 7.08
C GLU A 56 4.32 6.05 8.48
N ASP A 57 3.24 5.28 8.61
CA ASP A 57 2.78 4.77 9.91
C ASP A 57 3.78 3.81 10.53
N LEU A 58 4.38 2.91 9.76
CA LEU A 58 5.37 1.96 10.27
C LEU A 58 6.69 2.66 10.63
N GLU A 59 7.16 3.60 9.81
CA GLU A 59 8.36 4.39 10.13
C GLU A 59 8.14 5.22 11.39
N GLU A 60 6.96 5.81 11.53
CA GLU A 60 6.57 6.56 12.72
C GLU A 60 6.59 5.65 13.96
N TRP A 61 6.04 4.45 13.84
CA TRP A 61 6.01 3.50 14.93
C TRP A 61 7.42 2.98 15.28
N ALA A 62 8.23 2.64 14.30
CA ALA A 62 9.60 2.20 14.51
C ALA A 62 10.48 3.27 15.19
N GLN A 63 10.20 4.56 14.96
CA GLN A 63 10.88 5.65 15.67
C GLN A 63 10.38 5.84 17.11
N HIS A 64 9.19 5.32 17.43
CA HIS A 64 8.55 5.44 18.73
C HIS A 64 7.90 4.11 19.14
N PRO A 65 8.72 3.09 19.44
CA PRO A 65 8.22 1.79 19.88
C PRO A 65 7.26 1.94 21.07
N ILE A 66 6.27 1.06 21.16
CA ILE A 66 5.30 1.05 22.25
C ILE A 66 5.58 -0.11 23.22
N ASN A 67 5.15 0.03 24.47
CA ASN A 67 5.29 -1.04 25.44
C ASN A 67 4.37 -2.20 25.09
N LEU A 68 4.92 -3.38 24.80
CA LEU A 68 4.16 -4.58 24.44
C LEU A 68 3.15 -5.01 25.51
N ASN A 69 3.51 -4.83 26.79
CA ASN A 69 2.61 -5.13 27.92
C ASN A 69 1.37 -4.21 27.98
N ALA A 70 1.45 -3.03 27.39
CA ALA A 70 0.35 -2.05 27.36
C ALA A 70 -0.28 -1.94 25.96
N ALA A 71 0.25 -2.62 24.96
CA ALA A 71 -0.22 -2.56 23.58
C ALA A 71 -1.64 -3.13 23.47
N THR A 72 -2.51 -2.37 22.82
CA THR A 72 -3.86 -2.84 22.53
C THR A 72 -3.85 -3.83 21.37
N ARG A 73 -4.93 -4.61 21.26
CA ARG A 73 -5.14 -5.50 20.12
C ARG A 73 -5.10 -4.73 18.81
N GLU A 74 -5.83 -3.62 18.72
CA GLU A 74 -5.90 -2.79 17.52
C GLU A 74 -4.53 -2.21 17.13
N GLU A 75 -3.67 -1.91 18.09
CA GLU A 75 -2.31 -1.47 17.83
C GLU A 75 -1.46 -2.61 17.23
N MET A 76 -1.50 -3.81 17.80
CA MET A 76 -0.76 -4.96 17.30
C MET A 76 -1.24 -5.45 15.93
N GLU A 77 -2.56 -5.47 15.69
CA GLU A 77 -3.17 -5.85 14.40
C GLU A 77 -2.86 -4.87 13.25
N ARG A 78 -2.27 -3.71 13.52
CA ARG A 78 -1.76 -2.81 12.49
C ARG A 78 -0.50 -3.33 11.81
N LEU A 79 0.21 -4.29 12.42
CA LEU A 79 1.40 -4.88 11.83
C LEU A 79 1.01 -5.94 10.79
N PRO A 80 1.47 -5.83 9.55
CA PRO A 80 1.00 -6.69 8.45
C PRO A 80 1.53 -8.12 8.54
N PHE A 81 2.46 -8.38 9.44
CA PHE A 81 3.11 -9.66 9.64
C PHE A 81 2.60 -10.42 10.87
N LEU A 82 1.67 -9.85 11.66
CA LEU A 82 1.01 -10.52 12.78
C LEU A 82 -0.43 -10.88 12.42
N THR A 83 -0.79 -12.13 12.64
CA THR A 83 -2.19 -12.55 12.52
C THR A 83 -2.97 -12.22 13.79
N PRO A 84 -4.31 -12.03 13.72
CA PRO A 84 -5.15 -11.81 14.90
C PRO A 84 -5.03 -12.92 15.94
N SER A 85 -4.87 -14.18 15.53
CA SER A 85 -4.63 -15.32 16.42
C SER A 85 -3.30 -15.18 17.18
N GLN A 86 -2.23 -14.74 16.52
CA GLN A 86 -0.95 -14.46 17.16
C GLN A 86 -1.03 -13.29 18.15
N VAL A 87 -1.82 -12.28 17.83
CA VAL A 87 -2.10 -11.16 18.78
C VAL A 87 -2.84 -11.66 20.01
N GLU A 88 -3.83 -12.56 19.86
CA GLU A 88 -4.49 -13.21 21.00
C GLU A 88 -3.50 -14.02 21.84
N ASP A 89 -2.60 -14.78 21.22
CA ASP A 89 -1.60 -15.57 21.94
C ASP A 89 -0.64 -14.67 22.74
N ILE A 90 -0.23 -13.53 22.18
CA ILE A 90 0.58 -12.52 22.90
C ILE A 90 -0.19 -11.96 24.09
N GLN A 91 -1.44 -11.57 23.89
CA GLN A 91 -2.27 -11.02 24.97
C GLN A 91 -2.58 -12.05 26.04
N ALA A 92 -2.84 -13.29 25.67
CA ALA A 92 -3.03 -14.40 26.59
C ALA A 92 -1.79 -14.67 27.43
N TYR A 93 -0.58 -14.59 26.82
CA TYR A 93 0.68 -14.69 27.52
C TYR A 93 0.86 -13.55 28.56
N VAL A 94 0.67 -12.30 28.11
CA VAL A 94 0.76 -11.11 28.98
C VAL A 94 -0.22 -11.20 30.14
N TYR A 95 -1.45 -11.64 29.89
CA TYR A 95 -2.47 -11.83 30.93
C TYR A 95 -2.11 -12.93 31.94
N ARG A 96 -1.65 -14.10 31.43
CA ARG A 96 -1.34 -15.29 32.26
C ARG A 96 -0.16 -15.05 33.19
N TYR A 97 0.87 -14.35 32.73
CA TYR A 97 2.12 -14.15 33.46
C TYR A 97 2.23 -12.77 34.12
N GLY A 98 1.18 -11.93 34.01
CA GLY A 98 1.17 -10.57 34.57
C GLY A 98 2.07 -9.58 33.87
N GLY A 99 2.43 -9.86 32.63
CA GLY A 99 3.34 -9.09 31.77
C GLY A 99 4.59 -9.86 31.38
N MET A 100 5.19 -9.47 30.29
CA MET A 100 6.54 -9.91 29.88
C MET A 100 7.61 -9.12 30.63
N LYS A 101 8.71 -9.74 30.96
CA LYS A 101 9.90 -9.08 31.55
C LYS A 101 10.90 -8.66 30.49
N SER A 102 10.90 -9.34 29.36
CA SER A 102 11.79 -9.08 28.23
C SER A 102 11.11 -9.44 26.92
N ILE A 103 11.43 -8.71 25.84
CA ILE A 103 10.92 -9.02 24.49
C ILE A 103 11.38 -10.39 23.98
N THR A 104 12.46 -10.94 24.54
CA THR A 104 12.91 -12.31 24.23
C THR A 104 11.94 -13.39 24.67
N GLU A 105 11.01 -13.12 25.60
CA GLU A 105 9.95 -14.05 25.99
C GLU A 105 8.96 -14.38 24.86
N LEU A 106 8.92 -13.59 23.80
CA LEU A 106 8.21 -13.96 22.58
C LEU A 106 8.65 -15.31 22.00
N THR A 107 9.83 -15.82 22.38
CA THR A 107 10.31 -17.17 22.01
C THR A 107 9.47 -18.28 22.65
N LEU A 108 8.78 -17.98 23.76
CA LEU A 108 7.91 -18.92 24.47
C LEU A 108 6.52 -19.02 23.85
N ILE A 109 6.20 -18.20 22.85
CA ILE A 109 4.95 -18.25 22.10
C ILE A 109 5.20 -19.00 20.79
N PRO A 110 4.76 -20.26 20.64
CA PRO A 110 5.10 -21.11 19.49
C PRO A 110 4.59 -20.56 18.15
N SER A 111 3.44 -19.88 18.16
CA SER A 111 2.82 -19.33 16.95
C SER A 111 3.60 -18.15 16.35
N ILE A 112 4.54 -17.54 17.09
CA ILE A 112 5.37 -16.42 16.62
C ILE A 112 6.66 -16.97 16.02
N SER A 113 6.83 -16.83 14.71
CA SER A 113 8.05 -17.26 14.02
C SER A 113 9.27 -16.42 14.46
N TRP A 114 10.47 -17.00 14.27
CA TRP A 114 11.72 -16.29 14.56
C TRP A 114 11.84 -14.96 13.79
N TYR A 115 11.39 -14.94 12.55
CA TYR A 115 11.39 -13.74 11.70
C TYR A 115 10.45 -12.64 12.24
N GLN A 116 9.24 -13.01 12.64
CA GLN A 116 8.28 -12.08 13.24
C GLN A 116 8.82 -11.48 14.54
N ARG A 117 9.51 -12.28 15.37
CA ARG A 117 10.13 -11.78 16.61
C ARG A 117 11.15 -10.68 16.34
N GLN A 118 12.02 -10.88 15.36
CA GLN A 118 13.00 -9.86 14.97
C GLN A 118 12.35 -8.56 14.50
N LEU A 119 11.26 -8.67 13.74
CA LEU A 119 10.52 -7.50 13.31
C LEU A 119 9.85 -6.78 14.47
N MET A 120 9.28 -7.52 15.42
CA MET A 120 8.63 -6.93 16.60
C MET A 120 9.61 -6.10 17.46
N GLU A 121 10.88 -6.45 17.50
CA GLU A 121 11.92 -5.67 18.20
C GLU A 121 12.06 -4.22 17.69
N HIS A 122 11.62 -3.93 16.46
CA HIS A 122 11.63 -2.57 15.92
C HIS A 122 10.42 -1.74 16.37
N PHE A 123 9.32 -2.38 16.75
CA PHE A 123 8.04 -1.71 17.04
C PHE A 123 7.64 -1.76 18.51
N PHE A 124 8.25 -2.66 19.29
CA PHE A 124 7.90 -2.86 20.68
C PHE A 124 9.14 -2.85 21.57
N TYR A 125 8.92 -2.36 22.78
CA TYR A 125 9.80 -2.62 23.92
C TYR A 125 8.97 -3.25 25.06
N VAL A 126 9.64 -3.76 26.08
CA VAL A 126 8.99 -4.35 27.26
C VAL A 126 9.39 -3.55 28.48
N ASP A 127 8.39 -3.05 29.20
CA ASP A 127 8.53 -2.39 30.50
C ASP A 127 7.46 -2.97 31.46
N ALA A 128 7.87 -3.28 32.69
CA ALA A 128 7.03 -3.88 33.70
C ALA A 128 6.06 -2.86 34.34
N ASP A 129 6.36 -1.57 34.32
CA ASP A 129 5.54 -0.53 34.95
C ASP A 129 4.38 -0.09 34.06
N GLN A 130 3.25 -0.79 34.21
CA GLN A 130 1.98 -0.40 33.59
C GLN A 130 1.32 0.75 34.37
N LYS A 131 1.78 1.97 34.26
CA LYS A 131 0.96 3.11 34.68
C LYS A 131 -0.05 3.42 33.57
N LYS A 132 -1.34 3.16 33.81
CA LYS A 132 -2.42 3.80 33.03
C LYS A 132 -2.23 5.30 33.19
N SER A 133 -1.71 5.97 32.18
CA SER A 133 -1.58 7.41 32.25
C SER A 133 -2.92 8.04 31.87
N ASP A 134 -3.44 8.91 32.75
CA ASP A 134 -4.54 9.80 32.43
C ASP A 134 -4.20 10.66 31.22
N PHE A 135 -5.24 11.22 30.57
CA PHE A 135 -5.02 12.12 29.45
C PHE A 135 -4.14 13.31 29.89
N PRO A 136 -3.06 13.61 29.17
CA PRO A 136 -2.09 14.63 29.60
C PRO A 136 -2.69 16.04 29.60
N SER A 137 -2.19 16.89 30.50
CA SER A 137 -2.63 18.29 30.55
C SER A 137 -2.22 19.04 29.28
N ILE A 138 -3.02 20.02 28.87
CA ILE A 138 -2.75 20.87 27.68
C ILE A 138 -1.36 21.52 27.79
N ARG A 139 -0.97 21.94 28.99
CA ARG A 139 0.36 22.51 29.25
C ARG A 139 1.49 21.53 28.92
N ASN A 140 1.32 20.26 29.31
CA ASN A 140 2.32 19.22 29.02
C ASN A 140 2.35 18.90 27.52
N ILE A 141 1.17 18.86 26.87
CA ILE A 141 1.08 18.64 25.42
C ILE A 141 1.87 19.69 24.66
N ILE A 142 1.67 20.98 24.98
CA ILE A 142 2.36 22.09 24.32
C ILE A 142 3.86 22.08 24.65
N LYS A 143 4.22 21.85 25.94
CA LYS A 143 5.62 21.96 26.38
C LYS A 143 6.51 20.84 25.89
N TYR A 144 5.97 19.62 25.80
CA TYR A 144 6.76 18.42 25.47
C TYR A 144 6.34 17.80 24.13
N GLY A 145 5.48 18.47 23.40
CA GLY A 145 5.12 18.07 22.04
C GLY A 145 6.34 18.13 21.12
N LYS A 146 6.38 17.22 20.18
CA LYS A 146 7.43 17.14 19.16
C LYS A 146 6.95 17.79 17.87
N HIS A 147 7.79 18.62 17.32
CA HIS A 147 7.54 19.29 16.04
C HIS A 147 8.41 18.67 14.96
N GLU A 148 7.84 18.52 13.78
CA GLU A 148 8.53 18.02 12.61
C GLU A 148 8.14 18.85 11.39
N ALA A 149 9.14 19.41 10.70
CA ALA A 149 8.95 20.01 9.38
C ALA A 149 9.69 19.18 8.34
N MET A 150 9.06 18.90 7.23
CA MET A 150 9.63 18.12 6.15
C MET A 150 9.31 18.74 4.80
N GLY A 151 10.29 18.73 3.89
CA GLY A 151 10.09 19.16 2.52
C GLY A 151 10.83 18.29 1.52
N MET A 152 10.33 18.23 0.31
CA MET A 152 10.96 17.53 -0.81
C MET A 152 10.90 18.37 -2.07
N LEU A 153 11.97 18.30 -2.85
CA LEU A 153 12.09 18.87 -4.19
C LEU A 153 12.58 17.78 -5.15
N LYS A 154 11.87 17.60 -6.27
CA LYS A 154 12.29 16.79 -7.40
C LYS A 154 12.66 17.67 -8.58
N VAL A 155 13.87 17.49 -9.09
CA VAL A 155 14.45 18.24 -10.20
C VAL A 155 14.71 17.26 -11.36
N PRO A 156 13.91 17.28 -12.44
CA PRO A 156 14.21 16.52 -13.65
C PRO A 156 15.30 17.22 -14.47
N PHE A 157 16.29 16.46 -14.97
CA PHE A 157 17.32 16.96 -15.90
C PHE A 157 16.94 16.79 -17.36
N TYR A 158 15.66 16.58 -17.63
CA TYR A 158 15.05 16.50 -18.95
C TYR A 158 13.87 17.47 -19.05
N GLU A 159 13.36 17.63 -20.25
CA GLU A 159 12.14 18.36 -20.54
C GLU A 159 11.13 17.45 -21.23
N ARG A 160 9.88 17.50 -20.75
CA ARG A 160 8.76 16.86 -21.40
C ARG A 160 8.18 17.83 -22.43
N LYS A 161 7.54 17.31 -23.45
CA LYS A 161 6.82 18.12 -24.44
C LYS A 161 5.83 19.10 -23.80
N GLY A 162 5.19 18.70 -22.73
CA GLY A 162 4.29 19.55 -21.95
C GLY A 162 4.97 20.69 -21.22
N ASP A 163 6.25 20.54 -20.81
CA ASP A 163 7.01 21.60 -20.12
C ASP A 163 7.36 22.76 -21.07
N THR A 164 7.54 22.47 -22.36
CA THR A 164 7.78 23.49 -23.38
C THR A 164 6.49 24.09 -23.91
N ASN A 165 5.42 23.27 -24.04
CA ASN A 165 4.13 23.74 -24.53
C ASN A 165 2.99 22.84 -24.06
N GLY A 166 2.19 23.33 -23.13
CA GLY A 166 0.96 22.66 -22.70
C GLY A 166 0.73 22.62 -21.20
N TYR A 167 1.77 22.59 -20.38
CA TYR A 167 1.65 22.73 -18.93
C TYR A 167 1.66 24.20 -18.51
N LEU A 168 0.90 24.51 -17.46
CA LEU A 168 0.73 25.87 -16.94
C LEU A 168 1.75 26.24 -15.87
N GLY A 169 2.40 25.23 -15.28
CA GLY A 169 3.43 25.37 -14.26
C GLY A 169 4.78 24.86 -14.71
N TYR A 170 5.75 24.94 -13.83
CA TYR A 170 7.12 24.52 -14.08
C TYR A 170 7.32 22.99 -13.86
N LYS A 171 8.43 22.46 -14.36
CA LYS A 171 8.74 21.02 -14.35
C LYS A 171 9.12 20.42 -13.00
N TYR A 172 9.27 21.23 -11.94
CA TYR A 172 9.64 20.75 -10.62
C TYR A 172 8.42 20.26 -9.85
N LYS A 173 8.62 19.16 -9.06
CA LYS A 173 7.64 18.68 -8.09
C LYS A 173 8.16 18.97 -6.70
N HIS A 174 7.33 19.54 -5.83
CA HIS A 174 7.73 19.80 -4.44
C HIS A 174 6.53 19.74 -3.49
N TRP A 175 6.85 19.52 -2.22
CA TRP A 175 5.86 19.54 -1.16
C TRP A 175 6.51 19.94 0.16
N LEU A 176 5.69 20.46 1.07
CA LEU A 176 6.04 20.79 2.44
C LEU A 176 5.02 20.17 3.38
N ARG A 177 5.49 19.67 4.52
CA ARG A 177 4.69 19.14 5.60
C ARG A 177 5.17 19.66 6.93
N TYR A 178 4.25 20.09 7.77
CA TYR A 178 4.47 20.33 9.17
C TYR A 178 3.59 19.40 9.99
N GLN A 179 4.14 18.83 11.06
CA GLN A 179 3.47 17.94 11.97
C GLN A 179 3.86 18.27 13.41
N PHE A 180 2.86 18.38 14.27
CA PHE A 180 3.00 18.41 15.72
C PHE A 180 2.46 17.13 16.31
N ARG A 181 3.13 16.58 17.33
CA ARG A 181 2.73 15.35 17.97
C ARG A 181 3.10 15.29 19.43
N TYR A 182 2.19 14.78 20.25
CA TYR A 182 2.44 14.46 21.65
C TYR A 182 2.06 13.00 21.92
N GLY A 183 3.09 12.13 21.95
CA GLY A 183 2.88 10.68 22.07
C GLY A 183 1.84 10.14 21.08
N ASP A 184 0.95 9.29 21.56
CA ASP A 184 -0.20 8.78 20.81
C ASP A 184 -1.52 9.52 21.16
N TYR A 185 -1.44 10.64 21.89
CA TYR A 185 -2.60 11.39 22.34
C TYR A 185 -3.06 12.45 21.36
N VAL A 186 -2.12 13.24 20.82
CA VAL A 186 -2.44 14.37 19.96
C VAL A 186 -1.54 14.37 18.74
N LYS A 187 -2.15 14.48 17.55
CA LYS A 187 -1.47 14.64 16.27
C LYS A 187 -2.15 15.75 15.48
N LEU A 188 -1.39 16.75 15.03
CA LEU A 188 -1.84 17.83 14.16
C LEU A 188 -0.88 17.94 12.99
N GLY A 189 -1.38 18.19 11.79
CA GLY A 189 -0.50 18.38 10.64
C GLY A 189 -1.13 19.19 9.52
N VAL A 190 -0.24 19.77 8.71
CA VAL A 190 -0.57 20.48 7.47
C VAL A 190 0.41 20.00 6.40
N VAL A 191 -0.11 19.72 5.21
CA VAL A 191 0.67 19.32 4.03
C VAL A 191 0.26 20.20 2.87
N GLY A 192 1.23 20.72 2.13
CA GLY A 192 1.01 21.36 0.84
C GLY A 192 1.81 20.62 -0.22
N SER A 193 1.22 20.29 -1.37
CA SER A 193 1.91 19.59 -2.45
C SER A 193 1.52 20.10 -3.83
N GLN A 194 2.46 19.97 -4.74
CA GLN A 194 2.33 20.33 -6.14
C GLN A 194 3.03 19.30 -7.01
N ASP A 195 2.32 18.87 -8.05
CA ASP A 195 2.91 18.01 -9.08
C ASP A 195 3.60 18.84 -10.17
N ALA A 196 4.57 18.21 -10.84
CA ALA A 196 5.32 18.84 -11.92
C ALA A 196 4.40 19.23 -13.09
N GLY A 197 4.43 20.51 -13.49
CA GLY A 197 3.57 21.08 -14.52
C GLY A 197 2.34 21.83 -13.99
N GLU A 198 2.09 21.80 -12.67
CA GLU A 198 1.01 22.56 -12.05
C GLU A 198 1.44 24.01 -11.71
N PRO A 199 0.56 24.99 -11.80
CA PRO A 199 0.88 26.37 -11.43
C PRO A 199 1.03 26.51 -9.90
N PHE A 200 2.07 27.21 -9.46
CA PHE A 200 2.32 27.53 -8.06
C PHE A 200 2.16 29.02 -7.82
N GLY A 201 1.32 29.41 -6.86
CA GLY A 201 1.06 30.80 -6.56
C GLY A 201 0.40 31.58 -7.70
N ALA A 202 -0.26 30.89 -8.64
CA ALA A 202 -0.86 31.50 -9.83
C ALA A 202 -2.21 30.86 -10.20
N GLY A 203 -3.06 31.58 -10.88
CA GLY A 203 -4.36 31.11 -11.33
C GLY A 203 -5.28 30.72 -10.18
N LYS A 204 -5.81 29.50 -10.21
CA LYS A 204 -6.62 28.93 -9.12
C LYS A 204 -5.80 28.61 -7.85
N ASN A 205 -4.48 28.50 -7.97
CA ASN A 205 -3.55 28.13 -6.88
C ASN A 205 -2.88 29.38 -6.26
N ASN A 206 -3.62 30.48 -6.12
CA ASN A 206 -3.11 31.75 -5.60
C ASN A 206 -2.55 31.68 -4.17
N LEU A 207 -2.95 30.68 -3.37
CA LEU A 207 -2.40 30.41 -2.03
C LEU A 207 -1.07 29.62 -2.05
N GLY A 208 -0.56 29.24 -3.23
CA GLY A 208 0.67 28.50 -3.41
C GLY A 208 0.43 27.12 -4.03
N TYR A 209 0.21 26.10 -3.21
CA TYR A 209 0.06 24.72 -3.65
C TYR A 209 -1.29 24.43 -4.30
N ASP A 210 -1.30 23.44 -5.19
CA ASP A 210 -2.52 22.89 -5.78
C ASP A 210 -3.33 22.06 -4.76
N PHE A 211 -2.65 21.32 -3.91
CA PHE A 211 -3.27 20.49 -2.90
C PHE A 211 -2.81 20.84 -1.49
N TYR A 212 -3.77 20.92 -0.56
CA TYR A 212 -3.51 21.05 0.87
C TYR A 212 -4.22 19.96 1.64
N SER A 213 -3.55 19.36 2.63
CA SER A 213 -4.16 18.51 3.64
C SER A 213 -3.93 19.13 5.03
N PHE A 214 -4.94 19.02 5.89
CA PHE A 214 -4.85 19.48 7.29
C PHE A 214 -5.66 18.52 8.17
N TYR A 215 -5.16 18.26 9.36
CA TYR A 215 -5.83 17.38 10.30
C TYR A 215 -5.44 17.69 11.76
N LEU A 216 -6.39 17.40 12.65
CA LEU A 216 -6.19 17.33 14.09
C LEU A 216 -6.78 16.00 14.57
N GLN A 217 -6.00 15.21 15.30
CA GLN A 217 -6.46 13.97 15.92
C GLN A 217 -6.14 13.99 17.41
N VAL A 218 -7.14 13.63 18.23
CA VAL A 218 -7.03 13.44 19.66
C VAL A 218 -7.48 12.03 19.97
N LYS A 219 -6.67 11.26 20.69
CA LYS A 219 -6.94 9.88 21.08
C LYS A 219 -6.92 9.72 22.59
N LYS A 220 -7.62 8.69 23.08
CA LYS A 220 -7.61 8.27 24.51
C LYS A 220 -8.09 9.36 25.48
N LEU A 221 -9.04 10.21 25.05
CA LEU A 221 -9.65 11.24 25.89
C LEU A 221 -10.85 10.69 26.64
N GLY A 222 -10.62 10.10 27.81
CA GLY A 222 -11.66 9.42 28.59
C GLY A 222 -12.32 8.28 27.81
N ARG A 223 -13.63 8.39 27.52
CA ARG A 223 -14.37 7.40 26.69
C ARG A 223 -14.23 7.65 25.18
N TRP A 224 -13.69 8.77 24.75
CA TRP A 224 -13.40 9.04 23.35
C TRP A 224 -12.11 8.32 22.95
N LYS A 225 -12.24 7.26 22.17
CA LYS A 225 -11.09 6.54 21.64
C LYS A 225 -10.31 7.37 20.62
N ASN A 226 -11.06 8.07 19.76
CA ASN A 226 -10.49 8.88 18.69
C ASN A 226 -11.45 10.02 18.33
N ILE A 227 -10.94 11.21 18.15
CA ILE A 227 -11.62 12.38 17.58
C ILE A 227 -10.70 12.92 16.51
N THR A 228 -11.17 13.00 15.28
CA THR A 228 -10.38 13.50 14.15
C THR A 228 -11.16 14.59 13.42
N LEU A 229 -10.50 15.74 13.21
CA LEU A 229 -11.02 16.89 12.49
C LEU A 229 -10.13 17.17 11.28
N GLY A 230 -10.71 17.67 10.18
CA GLY A 230 -10.01 17.97 8.95
C GLY A 230 -10.07 16.83 7.96
N ARG A 231 -8.93 16.42 7.38
CA ARG A 231 -8.89 15.35 6.39
C ARG A 231 -8.55 14.02 7.05
N TYR A 232 -9.34 13.01 6.76
CA TYR A 232 -9.22 11.68 7.37
C TYR A 232 -9.61 10.57 6.40
N ARG A 233 -9.31 9.35 6.82
CA ARG A 233 -9.69 8.09 6.17
C ARG A 233 -10.44 7.20 7.14
N LEU A 234 -11.34 6.41 6.60
CA LEU A 234 -12.12 5.41 7.34
C LEU A 234 -11.93 4.04 6.73
N HIS A 235 -11.94 3.05 7.60
CA HIS A 235 -12.08 1.66 7.23
C HIS A 235 -13.08 1.02 8.20
N GLU A 236 -14.22 0.57 7.70
CA GLU A 236 -15.29 -0.05 8.46
C GLU A 236 -15.58 -1.45 7.92
N GLY A 237 -15.72 -2.41 8.82
CA GLY A 237 -15.92 -3.83 8.49
C GLY A 237 -14.80 -4.42 7.64
N LEU A 238 -15.14 -5.17 6.60
CA LEU A 238 -14.22 -5.68 5.58
C LEU A 238 -14.13 -4.76 4.34
N GLY A 239 -14.75 -3.58 4.41
CA GLY A 239 -14.69 -2.56 3.37
C GLY A 239 -15.68 -2.73 2.22
N LEU A 240 -16.73 -3.52 2.39
CA LEU A 240 -17.74 -3.70 1.34
C LEU A 240 -18.52 -2.42 1.07
N ILE A 241 -18.71 -1.55 2.06
CA ILE A 241 -19.39 -0.27 1.88
C ILE A 241 -18.45 0.92 2.02
N LEU A 242 -17.52 0.90 2.99
CA LEU A 242 -16.69 2.06 3.33
C LEU A 242 -15.28 1.64 3.72
N ASN A 243 -14.36 1.86 2.80
CA ASN A 243 -12.92 1.78 3.03
C ASN A 243 -12.21 2.70 2.04
N ASN A 244 -11.74 3.84 2.51
CA ASN A 244 -10.88 4.72 1.73
C ASN A 244 -9.45 4.78 2.30
N ASP A 245 -9.13 3.84 3.18
CA ASP A 245 -7.78 3.60 3.67
C ASP A 245 -7.04 2.61 2.76
N PHE A 246 -5.79 2.38 3.07
CA PHE A 246 -4.94 1.42 2.41
C PHE A 246 -5.46 -0.02 2.60
N SER A 247 -5.46 -0.80 1.53
CA SER A 247 -5.78 -2.22 1.52
C SER A 247 -4.58 -3.00 1.00
N PHE A 248 -4.19 -4.04 1.72
CA PHE A 248 -3.18 -4.98 1.25
C PHE A 248 -3.75 -5.90 0.17
N GLY A 249 -2.89 -6.45 -0.66
CA GLY A 249 -3.31 -7.39 -1.66
C GLY A 249 -3.54 -8.83 -1.17
N LYS A 250 -3.61 -9.75 -2.09
CA LYS A 250 -4.09 -11.12 -1.86
C LYS A 250 -3.22 -11.94 -0.89
N LEU A 251 -1.89 -11.75 -0.90
CA LEU A 251 -1.01 -12.50 -0.01
C LEU A 251 -1.16 -12.06 1.45
N SER A 252 -1.34 -10.78 1.67
CA SER A 252 -1.46 -10.21 3.02
C SER A 252 -2.75 -10.59 3.73
N VAL A 253 -3.78 -11.04 3.01
CA VAL A 253 -5.01 -11.57 3.62
C VAL A 253 -4.71 -12.77 4.54
N LEU A 254 -3.66 -13.55 4.25
CA LEU A 254 -3.22 -14.66 5.10
C LEU A 254 -2.86 -14.22 6.54
N SER A 255 -2.39 -12.98 6.68
CA SER A 255 -2.03 -12.40 7.99
C SER A 255 -3.07 -11.43 8.54
N SER A 256 -3.84 -10.75 7.69
CA SER A 256 -4.74 -9.67 8.11
C SER A 256 -6.20 -10.07 8.29
N LEU A 257 -6.59 -11.29 7.89
CA LEU A 257 -7.96 -11.75 8.07
C LEU A 257 -8.37 -11.72 9.53
N GLY A 258 -9.54 -11.15 9.82
CA GLY A 258 -10.08 -11.01 11.18
C GLY A 258 -9.44 -9.90 11.99
N SER A 259 -8.49 -9.15 11.43
CA SER A 259 -8.07 -7.86 12.00
C SER A 259 -9.27 -6.94 11.98
N ALA A 260 -9.79 -6.66 13.15
CA ALA A 260 -10.96 -5.82 13.28
C ALA A 260 -10.55 -4.37 13.09
N SER A 261 -11.05 -3.78 12.07
CA SER A 261 -10.52 -2.52 11.63
C SER A 261 -11.57 -1.45 11.43
N ASN A 262 -12.32 -1.13 12.49
CA ASN A 262 -13.00 0.15 12.50
C ASN A 262 -11.96 1.21 12.83
N ARG A 263 -11.40 1.85 11.81
CA ARG A 263 -10.27 2.77 11.96
C ARG A 263 -10.58 4.14 11.41
N ILE A 264 -10.29 5.15 12.23
CA ILE A 264 -10.18 6.53 11.78
C ILE A 264 -8.71 6.88 11.72
N ARG A 265 -8.19 7.22 10.53
CA ARG A 265 -6.81 7.67 10.33
C ARG A 265 -6.79 9.08 9.79
N VAL A 266 -5.79 9.87 10.16
CA VAL A 266 -5.55 11.17 9.55
C VAL A 266 -5.05 11.00 8.11
N HIS A 267 -5.40 11.91 7.23
CA HIS A 267 -4.87 11.95 5.87
C HIS A 267 -3.63 12.84 5.83
N SER A 268 -2.47 12.27 6.13
CA SER A 268 -1.17 12.92 6.10
C SER A 268 -0.48 12.87 4.72
N SER A 269 -1.07 12.12 3.78
CA SER A 269 -0.55 11.92 2.43
C SER A 269 -0.72 13.14 1.52
N ARG A 270 0.05 13.16 0.46
CA ARG A 270 0.01 14.14 -0.63
C ARG A 270 -1.03 13.78 -1.71
N SER A 271 -1.72 12.65 -1.55
CA SER A 271 -2.76 12.24 -2.48
C SER A 271 -3.98 13.15 -2.39
N SER A 272 -4.38 13.75 -3.50
CA SER A 272 -5.58 14.57 -3.63
C SER A 272 -6.88 13.76 -3.75
N VAL A 273 -6.78 12.44 -3.71
CA VAL A 273 -7.89 11.50 -3.82
C VAL A 273 -7.98 10.60 -2.58
N ASN A 274 -9.08 9.87 -2.43
CA ASN A 274 -9.29 8.87 -1.37
C ASN A 274 -9.17 9.42 0.06
N TYR A 275 -9.72 10.60 0.34
CA TYR A 275 -9.88 11.14 1.68
C TYR A 275 -11.32 11.62 1.91
N LEU A 276 -11.70 11.74 3.18
CA LEU A 276 -12.88 12.43 3.65
C LEU A 276 -12.45 13.73 4.33
N GLN A 277 -13.30 14.76 4.35
CA GLN A 277 -12.98 16.05 4.94
C GLN A 277 -14.13 16.53 5.81
N GLY A 278 -13.87 16.69 7.12
CA GLY A 278 -14.88 17.11 8.08
C GLY A 278 -14.50 16.63 9.49
N ALA A 279 -15.33 15.77 10.08
CA ALA A 279 -15.12 15.27 11.43
C ALA A 279 -15.48 13.78 11.52
N ALA A 280 -14.73 13.03 12.32
CA ALA A 280 -15.05 11.67 12.68
C ALA A 280 -14.64 11.40 14.14
N ALA A 281 -15.45 10.63 14.87
CA ALA A 281 -15.13 10.29 16.25
C ALA A 281 -15.63 8.89 16.62
N THR A 282 -14.88 8.21 17.49
CA THR A 282 -15.27 6.93 18.10
C THR A 282 -15.40 7.10 19.61
N TYR A 283 -16.54 6.75 20.13
CA TYR A 283 -16.88 6.82 21.55
C TYR A 283 -17.23 5.43 22.11
N THR A 284 -16.65 5.06 23.23
CA THR A 284 -16.97 3.81 23.95
C THR A 284 -18.20 4.01 24.83
N LEU A 285 -19.33 3.46 24.40
CA LEU A 285 -20.58 3.49 25.15
C LEU A 285 -20.51 2.62 26.41
N LEU A 286 -20.08 1.36 26.21
CA LEU A 286 -19.91 0.36 27.26
C LEU A 286 -18.62 -0.42 26.96
N LYS A 287 -18.12 -1.19 27.92
CA LYS A 287 -16.96 -2.07 27.71
C LYS A 287 -17.23 -3.01 26.52
N GLY A 288 -16.43 -2.89 25.48
CA GLY A 288 -16.57 -3.67 24.24
C GLY A 288 -17.58 -3.11 23.23
N LEU A 289 -18.35 -2.05 23.55
CA LEU A 289 -19.30 -1.43 22.63
C LEU A 289 -18.83 -0.02 22.23
N ASP A 290 -18.46 0.15 20.99
CA ASP A 290 -18.00 1.40 20.41
C ASP A 290 -19.02 1.94 19.39
N LEU A 291 -19.19 3.24 19.39
CA LEU A 291 -19.96 3.99 18.40
C LEU A 291 -19.02 4.92 17.66
N THR A 292 -18.98 4.81 16.35
CA THR A 292 -18.26 5.73 15.45
C THR A 292 -19.28 6.55 14.67
N ALA A 293 -19.08 7.87 14.61
CA ALA A 293 -19.86 8.78 13.77
C ALA A 293 -18.91 9.58 12.89
N PHE A 294 -19.33 9.87 11.67
CA PHE A 294 -18.52 10.62 10.72
C PHE A 294 -19.35 11.49 9.79
N PHE A 295 -18.76 12.63 9.44
CA PHE A 295 -19.30 13.59 8.49
C PHE A 295 -18.18 14.09 7.58
N SER A 296 -18.46 14.19 6.28
CA SER A 296 -17.53 14.73 5.28
C SER A 296 -18.26 15.62 4.29
N TYR A 297 -17.65 16.77 4.00
CA TYR A 297 -17.98 17.61 2.87
C TYR A 297 -16.72 17.97 2.10
N ARG A 298 -16.68 17.65 0.80
CA ARG A 298 -15.54 17.98 -0.05
C ARG A 298 -15.96 18.36 -1.46
N LYS A 299 -15.18 19.24 -2.09
CA LYS A 299 -15.24 19.46 -3.53
C LYS A 299 -14.52 18.32 -4.25
N ILE A 300 -14.98 17.95 -5.42
CA ILE A 300 -14.46 16.86 -6.24
C ILE A 300 -14.25 17.32 -7.68
N ASP A 301 -13.23 16.74 -8.29
CA ASP A 301 -12.93 16.94 -9.69
C ASP A 301 -13.80 16.00 -10.54
N ALA A 302 -14.38 16.53 -11.59
CA ALA A 302 -15.28 15.76 -12.41
C ALA A 302 -15.22 16.16 -13.89
N THR A 303 -15.53 15.18 -14.74
CA THR A 303 -15.89 15.44 -16.14
C THR A 303 -17.40 15.46 -16.24
N LEU A 304 -17.96 16.55 -16.77
CA LEU A 304 -19.40 16.67 -16.96
C LEU A 304 -19.85 15.97 -18.26
N SER A 305 -21.10 15.52 -18.26
CA SER A 305 -21.81 15.13 -19.47
C SER A 305 -22.40 16.37 -20.18
N ASP A 306 -22.86 16.20 -21.39
CA ASP A 306 -23.50 17.29 -22.18
C ASP A 306 -24.78 17.82 -21.51
N GLN A 307 -25.37 17.04 -20.60
CA GLN A 307 -26.54 17.42 -19.80
C GLN A 307 -26.18 18.08 -18.46
N GLY A 308 -24.90 18.36 -18.19
CA GLY A 308 -24.43 19.02 -16.97
C GLY A 308 -24.31 18.11 -15.75
N GLY A 309 -24.56 16.81 -15.84
CA GLY A 309 -24.32 15.85 -14.76
C GLY A 309 -22.88 15.35 -14.74
N ILE A 310 -22.48 14.70 -13.65
CA ILE A 310 -21.15 14.08 -13.49
C ILE A 310 -21.06 12.81 -14.33
N ARG A 311 -20.30 12.87 -15.43
CA ARG A 311 -19.99 11.70 -16.25
C ARG A 311 -18.96 10.79 -15.62
N THR A 312 -17.93 11.38 -15.01
CA THR A 312 -16.83 10.64 -14.37
C THR A 312 -16.23 11.47 -13.23
N ILE A 313 -16.09 10.87 -12.06
CA ILE A 313 -15.33 11.45 -10.94
C ILE A 313 -13.85 11.22 -11.25
N MET A 314 -13.04 12.29 -11.26
CA MET A 314 -11.62 12.20 -11.54
C MET A 314 -10.85 11.72 -10.30
N LYS A 315 -9.96 10.75 -10.50
CA LYS A 315 -9.14 10.17 -9.43
C LYS A 315 -7.63 10.45 -9.63
N THR A 316 -7.24 11.30 -10.60
CA THR A 316 -5.83 11.61 -10.87
C THR A 316 -5.31 12.77 -10.03
N GLY A 317 -6.16 13.75 -9.74
CA GLY A 317 -5.81 14.97 -8.99
C GLY A 317 -4.71 15.81 -9.65
N LEU A 318 -4.56 15.76 -10.98
CA LEU A 318 -3.58 16.53 -11.73
C LEU A 318 -4.22 17.74 -12.39
N HIS A 319 -3.62 18.94 -12.22
CA HIS A 319 -4.13 20.21 -12.72
C HIS A 319 -3.05 21.02 -13.50
N ARG A 320 -2.44 20.35 -14.48
CA ARG A 320 -1.29 20.86 -15.25
C ARG A 320 -1.69 21.63 -16.50
N THR A 321 -2.86 21.34 -17.05
CA THR A 321 -3.34 21.92 -18.31
C THR A 321 -4.64 22.68 -18.10
N VAL A 322 -4.98 23.57 -19.04
CA VAL A 322 -6.29 24.29 -19.03
C VAL A 322 -7.46 23.31 -18.96
N LYS A 323 -7.38 22.16 -19.67
CA LYS A 323 -8.43 21.14 -19.66
C LYS A 323 -8.52 20.39 -18.32
N GLU A 324 -7.39 20.17 -17.63
CA GLU A 324 -7.38 19.56 -16.29
C GLU A 324 -7.94 20.55 -15.25
N ILE A 325 -7.49 21.81 -15.24
CA ILE A 325 -8.01 22.88 -14.35
C ILE A 325 -9.50 23.14 -14.55
N ALA A 326 -9.99 23.01 -15.79
CA ALA A 326 -11.42 23.15 -16.07
C ALA A 326 -12.29 22.09 -15.37
N LYS A 327 -11.70 20.96 -14.93
CA LYS A 327 -12.38 19.88 -14.21
C LYS A 327 -12.23 19.94 -12.69
N GLN A 328 -11.40 20.87 -12.19
CA GLN A 328 -11.06 20.99 -10.79
C GLN A 328 -12.22 21.57 -9.97
N ASN A 329 -12.63 20.87 -8.89
CA ASN A 329 -13.60 21.33 -7.91
C ASN A 329 -14.99 21.68 -8.51
N ILE A 330 -15.42 20.99 -9.57
CA ILE A 330 -16.67 21.30 -10.29
C ILE A 330 -17.91 20.89 -9.49
N ALA A 331 -17.83 19.81 -8.74
CA ALA A 331 -18.93 19.31 -7.94
C ALA A 331 -18.51 19.16 -6.47
N SER A 332 -19.49 18.91 -5.61
CA SER A 332 -19.25 18.59 -4.20
C SER A 332 -19.92 17.26 -3.82
N ASN A 333 -19.36 16.63 -2.82
CA ASN A 333 -19.87 15.42 -2.21
C ASN A 333 -20.00 15.62 -0.71
N THR A 334 -21.18 15.29 -0.17
CA THR A 334 -21.46 15.22 1.26
C THR A 334 -21.66 13.77 1.63
N LEU A 335 -21.05 13.32 2.72
CA LEU A 335 -21.20 11.96 3.26
C LEU A 335 -21.39 12.04 4.76
N MET A 336 -22.36 11.30 5.30
CA MET A 336 -22.59 11.17 6.74
C MET A 336 -22.98 9.74 7.07
N GLY A 337 -22.53 9.27 8.22
CA GLY A 337 -22.84 7.91 8.64
C GLY A 337 -22.27 7.55 10.00
N GLY A 338 -22.40 6.28 10.33
CA GLY A 338 -21.91 5.75 11.57
C GLY A 338 -21.71 4.23 11.53
N ASN A 339 -20.99 3.77 12.54
CA ASN A 339 -20.76 2.36 12.82
C ASN A 339 -21.02 2.11 14.29
N ILE A 340 -21.64 1.01 14.61
CA ILE A 340 -21.71 0.45 15.96
C ILE A 340 -21.02 -0.90 15.96
N ASN A 341 -20.08 -1.11 16.86
CA ASN A 341 -19.29 -2.32 16.92
C ASN A 341 -19.23 -2.86 18.35
N TYR A 342 -19.62 -4.11 18.53
CA TYR A 342 -19.51 -4.83 19.79
C TYR A 342 -18.45 -5.92 19.71
N ARG A 343 -17.54 -5.93 20.67
CA ARG A 343 -16.47 -6.93 20.77
C ARG A 343 -16.35 -7.47 22.17
N ASN A 344 -16.37 -8.79 22.31
CA ASN A 344 -16.18 -9.46 23.58
C ASN A 344 -15.65 -10.89 23.36
N GLN A 345 -14.60 -11.28 24.11
CA GLN A 345 -14.06 -12.65 24.16
C GLN A 345 -13.82 -13.29 22.76
N GLY A 346 -13.19 -12.56 21.87
CA GLY A 346 -12.91 -13.01 20.50
C GLY A 346 -14.06 -12.82 19.50
N TRP A 347 -15.31 -12.67 19.95
CA TRP A 347 -16.44 -12.33 19.09
C TRP A 347 -16.47 -10.84 18.76
N HIS A 348 -16.88 -10.55 17.54
CA HIS A 348 -17.22 -9.20 17.16
C HIS A 348 -18.45 -9.18 16.25
N VAL A 349 -19.29 -8.18 16.39
CA VAL A 349 -20.42 -7.88 15.52
C VAL A 349 -20.49 -6.38 15.33
N GLY A 350 -20.56 -5.94 14.10
CA GLY A 350 -20.65 -4.54 13.72
C GLY A 350 -21.80 -4.27 12.75
N ALA A 351 -22.28 -3.06 12.75
CA ALA A 351 -23.21 -2.56 11.74
C ALA A 351 -22.77 -1.16 11.30
N THR A 352 -22.63 -0.96 10.00
CA THR A 352 -22.22 0.31 9.39
C THR A 352 -23.30 0.80 8.45
N GLY A 353 -23.55 2.10 8.43
CA GLY A 353 -24.44 2.73 7.48
C GLY A 353 -24.01 4.14 7.13
N PHE A 354 -24.19 4.54 5.89
CA PHE A 354 -23.96 5.91 5.48
C PHE A 354 -24.94 6.37 4.39
N TYR A 355 -25.09 7.68 4.32
CA TYR A 355 -25.79 8.38 3.26
C TYR A 355 -24.81 9.37 2.60
N THR A 356 -24.87 9.45 1.26
CA THR A 356 -24.05 10.38 0.49
C THR A 356 -24.86 11.12 -0.56
N SER A 357 -24.55 12.39 -0.75
CA SER A 357 -25.20 13.27 -1.71
C SER A 357 -24.16 14.02 -2.55
N PHE A 358 -24.44 14.14 -3.84
CA PHE A 358 -23.64 14.91 -4.80
C PHE A 358 -24.40 16.17 -5.22
N SER A 359 -23.70 17.27 -5.40
CA SER A 359 -24.31 18.55 -5.87
C SER A 359 -24.83 18.49 -7.30
N LEU A 360 -24.29 17.57 -8.11
CA LEU A 360 -24.71 17.29 -9.48
C LEU A 360 -25.01 15.79 -9.62
N PRO A 361 -26.01 15.38 -10.44
CA PRO A 361 -26.34 13.98 -10.62
C PRO A 361 -25.18 13.22 -11.29
N LEU A 362 -24.95 11.98 -10.86
CA LEU A 362 -24.11 11.06 -11.60
C LEU A 362 -24.85 10.64 -12.88
N THR A 363 -24.21 10.83 -14.02
CA THR A 363 -24.75 10.50 -15.36
C THR A 363 -23.71 9.73 -16.19
N PRO A 364 -23.31 8.52 -15.74
CA PRO A 364 -22.33 7.69 -16.45
C PRO A 364 -22.88 7.28 -17.83
N ASN A 365 -21.98 7.08 -18.79
CA ASN A 365 -22.37 6.61 -20.11
C ASN A 365 -22.73 5.11 -20.08
N GLN A 366 -24.01 4.81 -19.95
CA GLN A 366 -24.54 3.42 -19.88
C GLN A 366 -24.63 2.71 -21.23
N SER A 367 -24.36 3.38 -22.36
CA SER A 367 -24.23 2.69 -23.65
C SER A 367 -23.03 1.73 -23.68
N GLN A 368 -22.05 1.97 -22.80
CA GLN A 368 -20.92 1.07 -22.59
C GLN A 368 -21.34 -0.07 -21.65
N LEU A 369 -21.28 -1.32 -22.15
CA LEU A 369 -21.72 -2.51 -21.41
C LEU A 369 -21.20 -2.58 -19.97
N TYR A 370 -19.90 -2.36 -19.78
CA TYR A 370 -19.28 -2.42 -18.45
C TYR A 370 -19.74 -1.31 -17.47
N LYS A 371 -20.47 -0.29 -17.96
CA LYS A 371 -21.08 0.78 -17.13
C LYS A 371 -22.59 0.63 -16.96
N ARG A 372 -23.18 -0.47 -17.42
CA ARG A 372 -24.63 -0.67 -17.39
C ARG A 372 -25.26 -0.48 -16.02
N PHE A 373 -24.57 -0.94 -14.98
CA PHE A 373 -25.03 -0.89 -13.58
C PHE A 373 -24.30 0.19 -12.75
N ALA A 374 -23.63 1.14 -13.40
CA ALA A 374 -23.01 2.26 -12.69
C ALA A 374 -24.08 3.14 -12.00
N PRO A 375 -23.78 3.70 -10.82
CA PRO A 375 -24.74 4.49 -10.05
C PRO A 375 -25.18 5.74 -10.80
N GLN A 376 -26.47 6.08 -10.72
CA GLN A 376 -27.10 7.25 -11.31
C GLN A 376 -27.85 8.06 -10.27
N GLY A 377 -27.91 9.38 -10.45
CA GLY A 377 -28.60 10.31 -9.55
C GLY A 377 -27.67 11.01 -8.57
N ASN A 378 -28.26 11.63 -7.56
CA ASN A 378 -27.53 12.48 -6.61
C ASN A 378 -27.29 11.81 -5.27
N ASN A 379 -28.19 10.94 -4.84
CA ASN A 379 -28.29 10.48 -3.46
C ASN A 379 -28.14 8.98 -3.39
N PHE A 380 -27.29 8.51 -2.49
CA PHE A 380 -27.01 7.08 -2.32
C PHE A 380 -26.88 6.75 -0.82
N TRP A 381 -27.26 5.54 -0.49
CA TRP A 381 -27.00 4.98 0.82
C TRP A 381 -26.47 3.55 0.69
N ASN A 382 -25.65 3.14 1.65
CA ASN A 382 -25.24 1.76 1.82
C ASN A 382 -25.29 1.40 3.31
N ALA A 383 -25.59 0.14 3.59
CA ALA A 383 -25.54 -0.42 4.92
C ALA A 383 -24.92 -1.81 4.89
N SER A 384 -24.19 -2.18 5.94
CA SER A 384 -23.60 -3.50 6.10
C SER A 384 -23.66 -3.98 7.53
N VAL A 385 -23.61 -5.30 7.70
CA VAL A 385 -23.37 -5.98 8.97
C VAL A 385 -22.11 -6.81 8.81
N ASP A 386 -21.17 -6.63 9.72
CA ASP A 386 -19.93 -7.38 9.82
C ASP A 386 -19.89 -8.20 11.11
N TYR A 387 -19.21 -9.33 11.05
CA TYR A 387 -19.10 -10.25 12.17
C TYR A 387 -17.79 -11.02 12.11
N GLY A 388 -17.34 -11.49 13.26
CA GLY A 388 -16.13 -12.30 13.34
C GLY A 388 -15.96 -13.02 14.66
N TYR A 389 -15.07 -14.00 14.61
CA TYR A 389 -14.63 -14.74 15.79
C TYR A 389 -13.14 -15.05 15.65
N VAL A 390 -12.38 -14.73 16.69
CA VAL A 390 -10.95 -15.02 16.75
C VAL A 390 -10.66 -15.82 18.01
N SER A 391 -9.96 -16.92 17.83
CA SER A 391 -9.43 -17.76 18.88
C SER A 391 -8.04 -18.24 18.51
N HIS A 392 -7.36 -18.98 19.34
CA HIS A 392 -6.05 -19.57 19.05
C HIS A 392 -6.02 -20.35 17.72
N ARG A 393 -7.08 -21.12 17.40
CA ARG A 393 -7.12 -21.96 16.18
C ARG A 393 -7.98 -21.41 15.06
N TRP A 394 -9.05 -20.68 15.39
CA TRP A 394 -10.01 -20.20 14.41
C TRP A 394 -9.99 -18.70 14.30
N THR A 395 -9.93 -18.23 13.08
CA THR A 395 -10.25 -16.83 12.72
C THR A 395 -11.35 -16.85 11.68
N ILE A 396 -12.51 -16.29 12.00
CA ILE A 396 -13.66 -16.17 11.11
C ILE A 396 -13.98 -14.70 10.97
N ALA A 397 -14.25 -14.24 9.75
CA ALA A 397 -14.68 -12.88 9.46
C ALA A 397 -15.65 -12.88 8.30
N GLY A 398 -16.66 -12.03 8.35
CA GLY A 398 -17.62 -11.84 7.28
C GLY A 398 -18.24 -10.46 7.31
N GLU A 399 -18.69 -10.01 6.15
CA GLU A 399 -19.49 -8.80 5.98
C GLU A 399 -20.52 -9.05 4.88
N THR A 400 -21.75 -8.57 5.11
CA THR A 400 -22.81 -8.55 4.12
C THR A 400 -23.38 -7.14 4.02
N ALA A 401 -23.47 -6.64 2.79
CA ALA A 401 -23.80 -5.25 2.49
C ALA A 401 -24.91 -5.15 1.44
N THR A 402 -25.67 -4.06 1.52
CA THR A 402 -26.70 -3.66 0.55
C THR A 402 -26.70 -2.13 0.39
N GLY A 403 -27.52 -1.62 -0.49
CA GLY A 403 -27.65 -0.18 -0.73
C GLY A 403 -28.80 0.18 -1.68
N ASN A 404 -28.74 1.35 -2.27
CA ASN A 404 -29.76 1.88 -3.19
C ASN A 404 -30.18 0.92 -4.30
N SER A 405 -29.27 0.07 -4.77
CA SER A 405 -29.57 -0.92 -5.81
C SER A 405 -30.47 -2.06 -5.36
N GLY A 406 -30.67 -2.24 -4.04
CA GLY A 406 -31.31 -3.41 -3.44
C GLY A 406 -30.54 -4.73 -3.62
N ALA A 407 -29.37 -4.67 -4.25
CA ALA A 407 -28.50 -5.82 -4.49
C ALA A 407 -27.58 -6.07 -3.27
N ILE A 408 -27.03 -7.28 -3.21
CA ILE A 408 -26.22 -7.74 -2.08
C ILE A 408 -24.76 -7.93 -2.52
N ALA A 409 -23.84 -7.58 -1.64
CA ALA A 409 -22.46 -8.01 -1.66
C ALA A 409 -22.13 -8.72 -0.35
N THR A 410 -21.43 -9.85 -0.40
CA THR A 410 -21.00 -10.59 0.78
C THR A 410 -19.58 -11.13 0.62
N LEU A 411 -18.82 -11.06 1.70
CA LEU A 411 -17.46 -11.59 1.83
C LEU A 411 -17.39 -12.38 3.11
N ASN A 412 -16.98 -13.64 3.03
CA ASN A 412 -16.86 -14.54 4.17
C ASN A 412 -15.52 -15.26 4.11
N ALA A 413 -14.85 -15.35 5.22
CA ALA A 413 -13.55 -16.01 5.28
C ALA A 413 -13.37 -16.73 6.61
N ALA A 414 -12.64 -17.83 6.58
CA ALA A 414 -12.24 -18.60 7.73
C ALA A 414 -10.78 -19.04 7.59
N SER A 415 -10.01 -18.86 8.65
CA SER A 415 -8.67 -19.43 8.77
C SER A 415 -8.63 -20.44 9.91
N TYR A 416 -7.96 -21.53 9.70
CA TYR A 416 -7.78 -22.60 10.68
C TYR A 416 -6.32 -22.96 10.85
N LEU A 417 -5.85 -22.92 12.09
CA LEU A 417 -4.51 -23.36 12.47
C LEU A 417 -4.55 -24.87 12.74
N LEU A 418 -4.16 -25.68 11.73
CA LEU A 418 -4.12 -27.14 11.87
C LEU A 418 -3.05 -27.58 12.87
N THR A 419 -1.88 -26.97 12.78
CA THR A 419 -0.76 -27.14 13.72
C THR A 419 -0.12 -25.78 13.95
N ASP A 420 0.74 -25.63 14.97
CA ASP A 420 1.47 -24.38 15.24
C ASP A 420 2.33 -23.90 14.06
N HIS A 421 2.51 -24.75 13.04
CA HIS A 421 3.34 -24.51 11.88
C HIS A 421 2.58 -24.53 10.55
N PHE A 422 1.28 -24.83 10.56
CA PHE A 422 0.49 -24.92 9.34
C PHE A 422 -0.91 -24.37 9.52
N SER A 423 -1.23 -23.32 8.74
CA SER A 423 -2.56 -22.70 8.70
C SER A 423 -3.13 -22.73 7.29
N LEU A 424 -4.44 -22.92 7.19
CA LEU A 424 -5.23 -22.80 5.97
C LEU A 424 -6.21 -21.65 6.10
N LEU A 425 -6.46 -20.96 5.00
CA LEU A 425 -7.45 -19.90 4.88
C LEU A 425 -8.32 -20.15 3.65
N ALA A 426 -9.63 -20.10 3.85
CA ALA A 426 -10.62 -20.12 2.79
C ALA A 426 -11.44 -18.82 2.82
N LEU A 427 -11.66 -18.20 1.65
CA LEU A 427 -12.47 -17.01 1.52
C LEU A 427 -13.41 -17.16 0.33
N GLN A 428 -14.66 -16.78 0.52
CA GLN A 428 -15.69 -16.74 -0.50
C GLN A 428 -16.20 -15.30 -0.62
N ARG A 429 -16.39 -14.84 -1.85
CA ARG A 429 -16.99 -13.55 -2.15
C ARG A 429 -18.07 -13.66 -3.21
N PHE A 430 -19.13 -12.91 -3.00
CA PHE A 430 -20.23 -12.73 -3.96
C PHE A 430 -20.59 -11.26 -4.00
N TYR A 431 -20.32 -10.60 -5.11
CA TYR A 431 -20.67 -9.21 -5.36
C TYR A 431 -21.60 -9.16 -6.58
N SER A 432 -22.87 -8.85 -6.35
CA SER A 432 -23.85 -8.73 -7.44
C SER A 432 -23.39 -7.70 -8.48
N ALA A 433 -23.67 -7.96 -9.76
CA ALA A 433 -23.40 -6.99 -10.83
C ALA A 433 -24.15 -5.65 -10.65
N ARG A 434 -25.27 -5.65 -9.93
CA ARG A 434 -26.05 -4.46 -9.62
C ARG A 434 -25.64 -3.75 -8.33
N TYR A 435 -24.84 -4.41 -7.48
CA TYR A 435 -24.36 -3.80 -6.26
C TYR A 435 -23.33 -2.72 -6.60
N TYR A 436 -23.36 -1.62 -5.86
CA TYR A 436 -22.32 -0.60 -5.87
C TYR A 436 -22.22 0.12 -4.53
N SER A 437 -21.03 0.49 -4.17
CA SER A 437 -20.72 1.52 -3.16
C SER A 437 -19.57 2.37 -3.68
N LEU A 438 -19.77 3.69 -3.64
CA LEU A 438 -18.79 4.66 -4.17
C LEU A 438 -17.52 4.80 -3.31
N PHE A 439 -17.55 4.25 -2.09
CA PHE A 439 -16.48 4.33 -1.10
C PHE A 439 -15.98 2.96 -0.65
N SER A 440 -16.40 1.89 -1.33
CA SER A 440 -15.94 0.53 -1.04
C SER A 440 -14.52 0.30 -1.57
N ASN A 441 -13.76 -0.46 -0.80
CA ASN A 441 -12.50 -1.06 -1.22
C ASN A 441 -12.29 -2.32 -0.36
N SER A 442 -12.52 -3.47 -0.94
CA SER A 442 -12.49 -4.76 -0.26
C SER A 442 -11.72 -5.79 -1.08
N PHE A 443 -11.54 -6.98 -0.55
CA PHE A 443 -10.87 -8.06 -1.26
C PHE A 443 -11.59 -8.39 -2.56
N SER A 444 -10.96 -8.12 -3.69
CA SER A 444 -11.50 -8.36 -5.03
C SER A 444 -10.38 -8.55 -6.05
N GLU A 445 -10.68 -9.23 -7.14
CA GLU A 445 -9.83 -9.26 -8.34
C GLU A 445 -10.11 -8.05 -9.25
N GLY A 446 -11.34 -7.54 -9.20
CA GLY A 446 -11.74 -6.30 -9.85
C GLY A 446 -11.25 -5.06 -9.11
N SER A 447 -11.38 -3.89 -9.72
CA SER A 447 -11.08 -2.62 -9.08
C SER A 447 -12.16 -2.14 -8.12
N ASP A 448 -13.36 -2.70 -8.23
CA ASP A 448 -14.54 -2.28 -7.49
C ASP A 448 -15.25 -3.49 -6.86
N VAL A 449 -15.96 -3.28 -5.75
CA VAL A 449 -16.82 -4.28 -5.12
C VAL A 449 -18.11 -4.38 -5.91
N GLN A 450 -18.03 -4.99 -7.10
CA GLN A 450 -19.16 -5.14 -8.02
C GLN A 450 -18.88 -6.25 -9.03
N ASP A 451 -19.91 -7.07 -9.33
CA ASP A 451 -19.87 -8.07 -10.39
C ASP A 451 -18.69 -9.03 -10.26
N GLU A 452 -18.60 -9.71 -9.12
CA GLU A 452 -17.52 -10.68 -8.87
C GLU A 452 -17.98 -11.81 -7.96
N ASN A 453 -17.88 -13.05 -8.46
CA ASN A 453 -18.04 -14.26 -7.67
C ASN A 453 -16.68 -14.94 -7.57
N GLY A 454 -16.22 -15.26 -6.36
CA GLY A 454 -14.90 -15.81 -6.24
C GLY A 454 -14.68 -16.66 -5.00
N ALA A 455 -13.65 -17.49 -5.10
CA ALA A 455 -13.16 -18.32 -4.02
C ALA A 455 -11.64 -18.22 -3.95
N TYR A 456 -11.13 -18.06 -2.75
CA TYR A 456 -9.70 -17.97 -2.47
C TYR A 456 -9.35 -19.04 -1.44
N LEU A 457 -8.28 -19.78 -1.70
CA LEU A 457 -7.67 -20.73 -0.79
C LEU A 457 -6.21 -20.35 -0.61
N GLY A 458 -5.79 -20.17 0.62
CA GLY A 458 -4.42 -19.83 0.94
C GLY A 458 -3.87 -20.64 2.10
N PHE A 459 -2.55 -20.72 2.21
CA PHE A 459 -1.88 -21.41 3.29
C PHE A 459 -0.59 -20.73 3.71
N THR A 460 -0.23 -20.96 4.96
CA THR A 460 1.08 -20.63 5.52
C THR A 460 1.65 -21.88 6.17
N TRP A 461 2.87 -22.25 5.82
CA TRP A 461 3.54 -23.44 6.32
C TRP A 461 4.98 -23.15 6.72
N ILE A 462 5.35 -23.55 7.91
CA ILE A 462 6.70 -23.43 8.48
C ILE A 462 7.24 -24.86 8.73
N PRO A 463 7.67 -25.58 7.66
CA PRO A 463 8.06 -27.00 7.78
C PRO A 463 9.25 -27.23 8.72
N ALA A 464 10.10 -26.23 8.88
CA ALA A 464 11.25 -26.25 9.78
C ALA A 464 11.59 -24.81 10.21
N HIS A 465 12.35 -24.67 11.29
CA HIS A 465 12.68 -23.39 11.95
C HIS A 465 13.15 -22.24 11.03
N ARG A 466 13.68 -22.56 9.85
CA ARG A 466 14.27 -21.58 8.92
C ARG A 466 13.53 -21.45 7.59
N TRP A 467 12.41 -22.13 7.44
CA TRP A 467 11.62 -22.14 6.24
C TRP A 467 10.28 -21.45 6.47
N SER A 468 9.84 -20.69 5.50
CA SER A 468 8.48 -20.17 5.45
C SER A 468 7.95 -20.33 4.02
N ILE A 469 6.85 -21.03 3.87
CA ILE A 469 6.19 -21.28 2.60
C ILE A 469 4.78 -20.69 2.71
N THR A 470 4.45 -19.77 1.82
CA THR A 470 3.12 -19.18 1.73
C THR A 470 2.62 -19.30 0.30
N GLY A 471 1.35 -19.55 0.15
CA GLY A 471 0.77 -19.63 -1.19
C GLY A 471 -0.72 -19.44 -1.18
N TYR A 472 -1.24 -19.13 -2.35
CA TYR A 472 -2.68 -19.05 -2.58
C TYR A 472 -3.08 -19.42 -3.99
N SER A 473 -4.36 -19.76 -4.12
CA SER A 473 -5.09 -19.91 -5.37
C SER A 473 -6.37 -19.09 -5.26
N ASP A 474 -6.57 -18.14 -6.14
CA ASP A 474 -7.75 -17.29 -6.20
C ASP A 474 -8.46 -17.46 -7.54
N PHE A 475 -9.75 -17.73 -7.48
CA PHE A 475 -10.65 -17.78 -8.62
C PHE A 475 -11.65 -16.63 -8.54
N ALA A 476 -11.83 -15.92 -9.64
CA ALA A 476 -12.86 -14.89 -9.80
C ALA A 476 -13.61 -15.06 -11.11
N TYR A 477 -14.93 -14.94 -11.04
CA TYR A 477 -15.83 -14.96 -12.19
C TYR A 477 -16.65 -13.69 -12.23
N PHE A 478 -16.62 -13.01 -13.38
CA PHE A 478 -17.36 -11.80 -13.66
C PHE A 478 -18.53 -12.15 -14.60
N VAL A 479 -19.72 -12.04 -14.07
CA VAL A 479 -20.97 -12.40 -14.81
C VAL A 479 -21.22 -11.42 -15.94
N TRP A 480 -20.90 -10.13 -15.70
CA TRP A 480 -21.12 -9.04 -16.64
C TRP A 480 -19.81 -8.64 -17.33
N PRO A 481 -19.86 -8.20 -18.62
CA PRO A 481 -18.67 -7.75 -19.32
C PRO A 481 -17.91 -6.64 -18.58
N LYS A 482 -16.59 -6.77 -18.46
CA LYS A 482 -15.68 -5.77 -17.95
C LYS A 482 -15.14 -4.87 -19.07
N TYR A 483 -14.36 -3.86 -18.72
CA TYR A 483 -13.72 -3.00 -19.70
C TYR A 483 -12.86 -3.82 -20.67
N HIS A 484 -12.98 -3.54 -21.96
CA HIS A 484 -12.39 -4.30 -23.08
C HIS A 484 -12.91 -5.73 -23.28
N THR A 485 -13.95 -6.18 -22.61
CA THR A 485 -14.56 -7.49 -22.86
C THR A 485 -15.99 -7.34 -23.35
N LYS A 486 -16.48 -8.33 -24.10
CA LYS A 486 -17.86 -8.36 -24.64
C LYS A 486 -18.75 -9.37 -23.93
N GLN A 487 -18.18 -10.25 -23.15
CA GLN A 487 -18.85 -11.35 -22.48
C GLN A 487 -18.33 -11.53 -21.03
N SER A 488 -18.93 -12.45 -20.31
CA SER A 488 -18.45 -12.87 -18.98
C SER A 488 -16.98 -13.33 -19.05
N THR A 489 -16.24 -13.06 -18.00
CA THR A 489 -14.81 -13.41 -17.93
C THR A 489 -14.49 -14.07 -16.61
N GLN A 490 -13.41 -14.83 -16.59
CA GLN A 490 -12.88 -15.44 -15.39
C GLN A 490 -11.43 -15.01 -15.17
N CYS A 491 -10.97 -15.16 -13.94
CA CYS A 491 -9.58 -14.94 -13.55
C CYS A 491 -9.12 -16.05 -12.62
N TRP A 492 -7.94 -16.59 -12.90
CA TRP A 492 -7.19 -17.45 -12.00
C TRP A 492 -5.91 -16.75 -11.60
N ASP A 493 -5.58 -16.77 -10.31
CA ASP A 493 -4.35 -16.18 -9.78
C ASP A 493 -3.76 -17.10 -8.73
N HIS A 494 -2.61 -17.70 -9.03
CA HIS A 494 -1.90 -18.63 -8.16
C HIS A 494 -0.56 -18.03 -7.79
N LEU A 495 -0.22 -18.06 -6.51
CA LEU A 495 1.08 -17.60 -6.03
C LEU A 495 1.66 -18.62 -5.03
N LEU A 496 2.96 -18.89 -5.18
CA LEU A 496 3.77 -19.63 -4.23
C LEU A 496 5.02 -18.82 -3.89
N ASN A 497 5.24 -18.56 -2.63
CA ASN A 497 6.40 -17.86 -2.11
C ASN A 497 7.13 -18.75 -1.09
N ILE A 498 8.41 -18.99 -1.30
CA ILE A 498 9.26 -19.83 -0.45
C ILE A 498 10.42 -18.98 0.04
N LEU A 499 10.57 -18.90 1.35
CA LEU A 499 11.66 -18.21 2.04
C LEU A 499 12.50 -19.23 2.81
N TYR A 500 13.81 -19.13 2.68
CA TYR A 500 14.79 -19.90 3.45
C TYR A 500 15.82 -18.98 4.09
N GLN A 501 15.99 -19.06 5.41
CA GLN A 501 16.93 -18.27 6.18
C GLN A 501 17.98 -19.17 6.84
N PRO A 502 19.07 -19.53 6.13
CA PRO A 502 20.10 -20.43 6.67
C PRO A 502 20.73 -19.90 7.97
N ASN A 503 20.80 -18.58 8.13
CA ASN A 503 21.28 -17.90 9.32
C ASN A 503 20.71 -16.47 9.40
N LYS A 504 21.11 -15.69 10.42
CA LYS A 504 20.65 -14.29 10.64
C LYS A 504 21.06 -13.32 9.55
N ARG A 505 21.99 -13.67 8.67
CA ARG A 505 22.55 -12.78 7.64
C ARG A 505 21.94 -13.03 6.27
N TRP A 506 21.60 -14.27 5.97
CA TRP A 506 21.12 -14.68 4.66
C TRP A 506 19.62 -14.93 4.63
N THR A 507 18.97 -14.37 3.65
CA THR A 507 17.61 -14.73 3.24
C THR A 507 17.62 -15.09 1.77
N LEU A 508 17.18 -16.28 1.44
CA LEU A 508 16.99 -16.76 0.08
C LEU A 508 15.50 -16.89 -0.18
N GLY A 509 15.03 -16.39 -1.29
CA GLY A 509 13.62 -16.45 -1.62
C GLY A 509 13.37 -16.79 -3.07
N THR A 510 12.29 -17.52 -3.32
CA THR A 510 11.75 -17.70 -4.67
C THR A 510 10.25 -17.49 -4.66
N ARG A 511 9.75 -16.87 -5.71
CA ARG A 511 8.33 -16.59 -5.91
C ARG A 511 7.91 -16.99 -7.30
N LEU A 512 6.83 -17.76 -7.35
CA LEU A 512 6.17 -18.17 -8.58
C LEU A 512 4.76 -17.61 -8.56
N ARG A 513 4.35 -16.96 -9.65
CA ARG A 513 2.97 -16.49 -9.83
C ARG A 513 2.50 -16.85 -11.24
N TYR A 514 1.31 -17.40 -11.31
CA TYR A 514 0.58 -17.66 -12.55
C TYR A 514 -0.76 -16.94 -12.49
N LYS A 515 -1.04 -16.10 -13.46
CA LYS A 515 -2.29 -15.34 -13.54
C LYS A 515 -2.88 -15.44 -14.94
N GLU A 516 -4.15 -15.82 -14.99
CA GLU A 516 -4.96 -15.79 -16.21
C GLU A 516 -6.12 -14.82 -15.99
N LYS A 517 -6.25 -13.82 -16.85
CA LYS A 517 -7.30 -12.80 -16.75
C LYS A 517 -7.69 -12.29 -18.12
N ALA A 518 -8.99 -12.34 -18.44
CA ALA A 518 -9.57 -11.74 -19.66
C ALA A 518 -8.78 -12.07 -20.95
N GLY A 519 -8.42 -13.35 -21.13
CA GLY A 519 -7.70 -13.81 -22.31
C GLY A 519 -6.18 -13.53 -22.30
N THR A 520 -5.62 -13.03 -21.20
CA THR A 520 -4.17 -12.90 -21.04
C THR A 520 -3.68 -13.84 -19.94
N THR A 521 -2.66 -14.62 -20.24
CA THR A 521 -1.98 -15.48 -19.30
C THR A 521 -0.59 -14.90 -18.99
N THR A 522 -0.25 -14.76 -17.72
CA THR A 522 1.05 -14.24 -17.28
C THR A 522 1.66 -15.17 -16.25
N GLY A 523 2.87 -15.65 -16.53
CA GLY A 523 3.74 -16.38 -15.60
C GLY A 523 4.87 -15.46 -15.14
N ARG A 524 5.12 -15.40 -13.83
CA ARG A 524 6.23 -14.63 -13.24
C ARG A 524 7.02 -15.51 -12.30
N TRP A 525 8.33 -15.45 -12.43
CA TRP A 525 9.25 -16.10 -11.52
C TRP A 525 10.26 -15.09 -11.02
N ARG A 526 10.44 -15.01 -9.71
CA ARG A 526 11.47 -14.20 -9.05
C ARG A 526 12.31 -15.09 -8.16
N LEU A 527 13.62 -14.96 -8.29
CA LEU A 527 14.61 -15.54 -7.39
C LEU A 527 15.39 -14.40 -6.75
N TYR A 528 15.61 -14.43 -5.44
CA TYR A 528 16.40 -13.41 -4.78
C TYR A 528 17.22 -13.96 -3.61
N ALA A 529 18.35 -13.29 -3.37
CA ALA A 529 19.20 -13.52 -2.22
C ALA A 529 19.49 -12.17 -1.54
N THR A 530 19.24 -12.10 -0.25
CA THR A 530 19.57 -10.94 0.58
C THR A 530 20.65 -11.34 1.58
N PHE A 531 21.70 -10.55 1.65
CA PHE A 531 22.69 -10.62 2.72
C PHE A 531 22.68 -9.32 3.51
N ALA A 532 22.61 -9.42 4.84
CA ALA A 532 22.60 -8.25 5.73
C ALA A 532 23.60 -8.45 6.87
N GLU A 533 24.43 -7.44 7.06
CA GLU A 533 25.38 -7.33 8.18
C GLU A 533 25.27 -5.95 8.82
N LYS A 534 25.91 -5.74 9.98
CA LYS A 534 25.77 -4.52 10.80
C LYS A 534 25.79 -3.22 10.01
N ASN A 535 26.70 -3.09 9.05
CA ASN A 535 26.93 -1.85 8.32
C ASN A 535 26.56 -1.92 6.85
N TRP A 536 26.34 -3.09 6.28
CA TRP A 536 26.03 -3.23 4.87
C TRP A 536 25.02 -4.33 4.60
N SER A 537 24.30 -4.18 3.53
CA SER A 537 23.38 -5.20 3.04
C SER A 537 23.37 -5.18 1.51
N THR A 538 23.17 -6.34 0.93
CA THR A 538 22.95 -6.49 -0.50
C THR A 538 21.74 -7.36 -0.77
N LYS A 539 21.01 -7.05 -1.85
CA LYS A 539 19.92 -7.86 -2.36
C LYS A 539 20.07 -8.00 -3.87
N THR A 540 20.35 -9.21 -4.29
CA THR A 540 20.38 -9.58 -5.71
C THR A 540 19.05 -10.24 -6.07
N SER A 541 18.40 -9.83 -7.15
CA SER A 541 17.21 -10.50 -7.66
C SER A 541 17.23 -10.69 -9.17
N VAL A 542 16.64 -11.79 -9.59
CA VAL A 542 16.39 -12.14 -10.99
C VAL A 542 14.91 -12.38 -11.16
N ASP A 543 14.31 -11.64 -12.07
CA ASP A 543 12.91 -11.75 -12.43
C ASP A 543 12.77 -12.22 -13.86
N TYR A 544 11.84 -13.13 -14.10
CA TYR A 544 11.46 -13.60 -15.41
C TYR A 544 9.96 -13.57 -15.57
N THR A 545 9.47 -13.01 -16.66
CA THR A 545 8.05 -12.89 -16.97
C THR A 545 7.76 -13.41 -18.35
N VAL A 546 6.69 -14.19 -18.47
CA VAL A 546 6.12 -14.64 -19.74
C VAL A 546 4.68 -14.21 -19.79
N SER A 547 4.25 -13.55 -20.86
CA SER A 547 2.86 -13.15 -21.07
C SER A 547 2.38 -13.61 -22.43
N LYS A 548 1.22 -14.27 -22.48
CA LYS A 548 0.57 -14.71 -23.71
C LYS A 548 -0.84 -14.14 -23.77
N GLU A 549 -1.15 -13.40 -24.82
CA GLU A 549 -2.52 -13.00 -25.12
C GLU A 549 -3.21 -14.12 -25.89
N MET A 550 -4.29 -14.67 -25.29
CA MET A 550 -5.19 -15.59 -25.96
C MET A 550 -6.33 -14.77 -26.56
N GLY A 551 -6.07 -14.02 -27.65
CA GLY A 551 -7.04 -13.11 -28.22
C GLY A 551 -8.18 -13.83 -28.97
N GLU A 552 -9.40 -13.33 -28.86
CA GLU A 552 -10.45 -13.47 -29.87
C GLU A 552 -10.05 -12.72 -31.17
N LYS A 553 -8.99 -13.14 -31.83
CA LYS A 553 -8.73 -12.69 -33.20
C LYS A 553 -9.57 -13.53 -34.14
N SER A 554 -10.12 -12.91 -35.15
CA SER A 554 -11.10 -13.40 -36.11
C SER A 554 -10.70 -14.64 -36.93
N SER A 555 -9.62 -15.31 -36.58
CA SER A 555 -9.24 -16.62 -37.07
C SER A 555 -8.47 -17.39 -35.99
N GLN A 556 -8.99 -18.53 -35.56
CA GLN A 556 -8.36 -19.45 -34.60
C GLN A 556 -6.91 -19.84 -34.97
N LYS A 557 -6.51 -19.76 -36.23
CA LYS A 557 -5.16 -20.07 -36.70
C LYS A 557 -4.10 -19.01 -36.36
N GLU A 558 -4.48 -17.72 -36.22
CA GLU A 558 -3.52 -16.66 -35.90
C GLU A 558 -3.31 -16.47 -34.39
N ALA A 559 -4.22 -16.98 -33.55
CA ALA A 559 -4.12 -16.88 -32.09
C ALA A 559 -3.19 -17.95 -31.49
N ASP A 560 -3.11 -19.12 -32.11
CA ASP A 560 -2.24 -20.22 -31.65
C ASP A 560 -0.75 -19.99 -31.98
N ASP A 561 -0.44 -19.18 -33.00
CA ASP A 561 0.94 -18.90 -33.46
C ASP A 561 1.59 -17.66 -32.80
N ALA A 562 0.88 -16.90 -31.94
CA ALA A 562 1.49 -15.76 -31.26
C ALA A 562 2.51 -16.23 -30.22
N ASN A 563 3.78 -16.04 -30.50
CA ASN A 563 4.86 -16.30 -29.56
C ASN A 563 4.62 -15.51 -28.26
N PRO A 564 4.76 -16.14 -27.08
CA PRO A 564 4.59 -15.46 -25.81
C PRO A 564 5.62 -14.35 -25.66
N SER A 565 5.20 -13.18 -25.20
CA SER A 565 6.09 -12.09 -24.84
C SER A 565 6.88 -12.44 -23.58
N GLN A 566 8.18 -12.22 -23.61
CA GLN A 566 9.10 -12.57 -22.53
C GLN A 566 9.81 -11.32 -22.03
N GLY A 567 10.12 -11.32 -20.74
CA GLY A 567 10.91 -10.28 -20.11
C GLY A 567 11.77 -10.83 -18.99
N TYR A 568 12.93 -10.23 -18.78
CA TYR A 568 13.80 -10.50 -17.63
C TYR A 568 14.37 -9.22 -17.05
N LEU A 569 14.62 -9.25 -15.75
CA LEU A 569 15.24 -8.17 -14.99
C LEU A 569 16.29 -8.77 -14.06
N LEU A 570 17.49 -8.20 -14.11
CA LEU A 570 18.54 -8.40 -13.12
C LEU A 570 18.62 -7.13 -12.26
N ASN A 571 18.43 -7.25 -10.96
CA ASN A 571 18.45 -6.11 -10.04
C ASN A 571 19.39 -6.38 -8.86
N GLU A 572 20.25 -5.42 -8.57
CA GLU A 572 21.18 -5.42 -7.45
C GLU A 572 20.96 -4.17 -6.61
N ASN A 573 20.73 -4.35 -5.31
CA ASN A 573 20.62 -3.28 -4.33
C ASN A 573 21.72 -3.44 -3.30
N LEU A 574 22.55 -2.43 -3.12
CA LEU A 574 23.62 -2.39 -2.14
C LEU A 574 23.39 -1.23 -1.18
N SER A 575 23.53 -1.45 0.11
CA SER A 575 23.44 -0.40 1.13
C SER A 575 24.62 -0.50 2.10
N TYR A 576 25.24 0.63 2.39
CA TYR A 576 26.33 0.75 3.33
C TYR A 576 26.10 1.91 4.29
N ARG A 577 26.30 1.68 5.60
CA ARG A 577 26.17 2.70 6.66
C ARG A 577 27.55 3.03 7.21
N TRP A 578 27.92 4.30 7.09
CA TRP A 578 29.14 4.84 7.66
C TRP A 578 28.80 5.98 8.64
N HIS A 579 28.81 5.67 9.93
CA HIS A 579 28.48 6.63 11.01
C HIS A 579 27.14 7.37 10.75
N TRP A 580 27.24 8.64 10.37
CA TRP A 580 26.12 9.54 10.10
C TRP A 580 25.57 9.47 8.66
N LEU A 581 26.23 8.73 7.78
CA LEU A 581 25.86 8.61 6.36
C LEU A 581 25.49 7.17 6.02
N ARG A 582 24.34 6.99 5.37
CA ARG A 582 23.97 5.74 4.69
C ARG A 582 23.92 5.99 3.20
N LEU A 583 24.65 5.19 2.44
CA LEU A 583 24.61 5.16 0.98
C LEU A 583 23.87 3.90 0.54
N SER A 584 22.93 4.03 -0.40
CA SER A 584 22.24 2.91 -1.00
C SER A 584 22.26 3.07 -2.51
N GLY A 585 22.80 2.08 -3.22
CA GLY A 585 22.85 2.03 -4.68
C GLY A 585 21.91 0.96 -5.19
N SER A 586 21.27 1.20 -6.33
CA SER A 586 20.50 0.23 -7.09
C SER A 586 20.99 0.22 -8.52
N PHE A 587 21.14 -0.98 -9.08
CA PHE A 587 21.45 -1.20 -10.49
C PHE A 587 20.49 -2.24 -11.03
N SER A 588 19.83 -1.92 -12.14
CA SER A 588 18.90 -2.81 -12.83
C SER A 588 19.23 -2.87 -14.32
N TYR A 589 19.34 -4.07 -14.87
CA TYR A 589 19.32 -4.32 -16.29
C TYR A 589 18.04 -5.03 -16.66
N PHE A 590 17.31 -4.54 -17.64
CA PHE A 590 16.02 -5.08 -18.04
C PHE A 590 15.93 -5.25 -19.55
N HIS A 591 15.22 -6.31 -19.93
CA HIS A 591 14.83 -6.56 -21.30
C HIS A 591 13.44 -7.18 -21.32
N THR A 592 12.51 -6.57 -22.03
CA THR A 592 11.18 -7.12 -22.28
C THR A 592 10.81 -6.92 -23.74
N GLN A 593 10.17 -7.91 -24.34
CA GLN A 593 9.80 -7.85 -25.75
C GLN A 593 8.72 -6.80 -26.01
N ASP A 594 7.78 -6.64 -25.08
CA ASP A 594 6.74 -5.63 -25.13
C ASP A 594 6.25 -5.21 -23.74
N PHE A 595 5.20 -4.38 -23.69
CA PHE A 595 4.62 -3.88 -22.43
C PHE A 595 3.87 -4.95 -21.63
N SER A 596 3.41 -6.05 -22.26
CA SER A 596 2.68 -7.12 -21.56
C SER A 596 3.59 -7.93 -20.62
N SER A 597 4.88 -8.03 -20.96
CA SER A 597 5.92 -8.70 -20.16
C SER A 597 6.70 -7.75 -19.22
N ARG A 598 6.17 -6.52 -18.96
CA ARG A 598 6.80 -5.56 -18.04
C ARG A 598 7.01 -6.13 -16.64
N ILE A 599 8.09 -5.71 -16.01
CA ILE A 599 8.51 -6.16 -14.67
C ILE A 599 8.55 -4.96 -13.74
N TYR A 600 8.16 -5.19 -12.48
CA TYR A 600 8.24 -4.19 -11.41
C TYR A 600 9.28 -4.59 -10.39
N ALA A 601 10.15 -3.66 -10.00
CA ALA A 601 11.11 -3.89 -8.93
C ALA A 601 11.17 -2.70 -7.98
N TYR A 602 11.40 -3.01 -6.71
CA TYR A 602 11.65 -2.03 -5.67
C TYR A 602 13.02 -1.38 -5.85
N GLU A 603 13.05 -0.07 -5.65
CA GLU A 603 14.25 0.75 -5.65
C GLU A 603 14.30 1.57 -4.34
N PRO A 604 15.46 1.68 -3.66
CA PRO A 604 15.60 2.55 -2.50
C PRO A 604 15.17 3.99 -2.82
N GLY A 605 14.39 4.59 -1.94
CA GLY A 605 13.77 5.90 -2.15
C GLY A 605 13.96 6.86 -0.98
N LEU A 606 13.23 7.97 -1.05
CA LEU A 606 13.07 8.95 0.01
C LEU A 606 12.15 8.39 1.10
N LEU A 607 12.07 9.05 2.26
CA LEU A 607 11.09 8.68 3.29
C LEU A 607 9.65 8.87 2.78
N TYR A 608 8.81 7.92 3.11
CA TYR A 608 7.38 7.91 2.74
C TYR A 608 7.16 7.95 1.23
N GLN A 609 8.08 7.34 0.48
CA GLN A 609 8.01 7.24 -0.97
C GLN A 609 8.58 5.89 -1.42
N MET A 610 7.77 4.85 -1.30
CA MET A 610 8.12 3.58 -1.89
C MET A 610 8.12 3.70 -3.41
N SER A 611 9.28 3.46 -4.00
CA SER A 611 9.47 3.56 -5.45
C SER A 611 9.50 2.16 -6.06
N PHE A 612 8.47 1.87 -6.88
CA PHE A 612 8.44 0.70 -7.75
C PHE A 612 8.57 1.16 -9.18
N SER A 613 9.73 0.93 -9.75
CA SER A 613 9.95 1.24 -11.16
C SER A 613 9.35 0.16 -12.04
N SER A 614 8.60 0.58 -13.06
CA SER A 614 8.11 -0.30 -14.12
C SER A 614 9.17 -0.36 -15.24
N PHE A 615 9.61 -1.57 -15.56
CA PHE A 615 10.62 -1.83 -16.56
C PHE A 615 9.99 -2.48 -17.79
N TYR A 616 10.12 -1.84 -18.95
CA TYR A 616 9.68 -2.36 -20.24
C TYR A 616 10.60 -1.87 -21.36
N GLY A 617 10.77 -2.70 -22.42
CA GLY A 617 11.77 -2.51 -23.44
C GLY A 617 13.14 -2.98 -22.99
N GLU A 618 14.22 -2.40 -23.46
CA GLU A 618 15.60 -2.75 -23.11
C GLU A 618 16.35 -1.54 -22.57
N GLY A 619 17.06 -1.72 -21.44
CA GLY A 619 17.83 -0.64 -20.87
C GLY A 619 18.46 -0.96 -19.52
N ILE A 620 19.05 0.07 -18.94
CA ILE A 620 19.60 0.05 -17.58
C ILE A 620 19.00 1.18 -16.75
N ARG A 621 18.86 0.91 -15.46
CA ARG A 621 18.52 1.93 -14.47
C ARG A 621 19.50 1.88 -13.32
N CYS A 622 20.01 3.06 -12.95
CA CYS A 622 20.87 3.25 -11.79
C CYS A 622 20.21 4.25 -10.83
N ALA A 623 20.27 3.98 -9.54
CA ALA A 623 19.88 4.95 -8.52
C ALA A 623 20.89 4.96 -7.38
N LEU A 624 21.17 6.15 -6.86
CA LEU A 624 22.01 6.36 -5.70
C LEU A 624 21.24 7.21 -4.68
N VAL A 625 21.12 6.72 -3.46
CA VAL A 625 20.48 7.40 -2.34
C VAL A 625 21.51 7.63 -1.26
N ALA A 626 21.67 8.90 -0.86
CA ALA A 626 22.49 9.31 0.26
C ALA A 626 21.56 9.81 1.39
N ARG A 627 21.59 9.18 2.55
CA ARG A 627 20.84 9.56 3.76
C ARG A 627 21.82 9.97 4.85
N SER A 628 21.70 11.20 5.32
CA SER A 628 22.57 11.81 6.33
C SER A 628 21.76 12.29 7.53
N GLU A 629 22.14 11.83 8.73
CA GLU A 629 21.57 12.26 10.00
C GLU A 629 22.54 13.24 10.66
N ILE A 630 22.23 14.54 10.63
CA ILE A 630 23.06 15.62 11.14
C ILE A 630 22.56 16.02 12.53
N GLY A 631 23.30 15.57 13.55
CA GLY A 631 22.90 15.70 14.94
C GLY A 631 21.61 14.90 15.24
N LYS A 632 20.78 15.42 16.16
CA LYS A 632 19.49 14.79 16.56
C LYS A 632 18.29 15.38 15.83
N HIS A 633 18.48 16.43 15.07
CA HIS A 633 17.42 17.29 14.58
C HIS A 633 17.22 17.27 13.07
N LEU A 634 18.27 17.11 12.28
CA LEU A 634 18.21 17.24 10.83
C LEU A 634 18.53 15.92 10.13
N LEU A 635 17.62 15.48 9.29
CA LEU A 635 17.81 14.39 8.33
C LEU A 635 17.74 14.95 6.92
N VAL A 636 18.75 14.68 6.11
CA VAL A 636 18.81 15.03 4.68
C VAL A 636 18.92 13.74 3.87
N ILE A 637 18.11 13.61 2.85
CA ILE A 637 18.15 12.51 1.90
C ILE A 637 18.23 13.09 0.49
N ALA A 638 19.17 12.59 -0.31
CA ALA A 638 19.27 12.91 -1.72
C ALA A 638 19.24 11.63 -2.54
N LYS A 639 18.45 11.59 -3.59
CA LYS A 639 18.35 10.47 -4.54
C LYS A 639 18.62 10.98 -5.95
N LEU A 640 19.59 10.37 -6.61
CA LEU A 640 19.83 10.52 -8.05
C LEU A 640 19.43 9.23 -8.74
N GLY A 641 18.45 9.30 -9.65
CA GLY A 641 17.99 8.16 -10.43
C GLY A 641 18.14 8.42 -11.93
N SER A 642 18.68 7.47 -12.68
CA SER A 642 18.86 7.57 -14.13
C SER A 642 18.43 6.28 -14.81
N THR A 643 17.61 6.40 -15.85
CA THR A 643 17.24 5.30 -16.75
C THR A 643 17.75 5.60 -18.13
N ASN A 644 18.37 4.64 -18.78
CA ASN A 644 18.82 4.74 -20.16
C ASN A 644 18.26 3.55 -20.96
N TYR A 645 17.45 3.86 -21.97
CA TYR A 645 16.87 2.87 -22.88
C TYR A 645 17.77 2.66 -24.10
N PHE A 646 17.87 1.42 -24.57
CA PHE A 646 18.68 1.03 -25.72
C PHE A 646 17.85 0.79 -26.98
N ASP A 647 16.53 0.63 -26.80
CA ASP A 647 15.57 0.23 -27.84
C ASP A 647 14.74 1.40 -28.39
N ARG A 648 14.93 2.62 -27.88
CA ARG A 648 14.10 3.78 -28.25
C ARG A 648 14.86 5.10 -28.15
N SER A 649 14.41 6.08 -28.92
CA SER A 649 14.93 7.46 -28.89
C SER A 649 14.03 8.43 -28.12
N HIS A 650 12.80 8.02 -27.77
CA HIS A 650 11.82 8.82 -27.04
C HIS A 650 11.21 8.01 -25.90
N ILE A 651 10.93 8.67 -24.78
CA ILE A 651 10.31 8.04 -23.61
C ILE A 651 8.91 8.63 -23.44
N SER A 652 7.90 7.78 -23.16
CA SER A 652 6.51 8.16 -22.97
C SER A 652 5.84 8.72 -24.24
N THR A 653 4.63 9.28 -24.14
CA THR A 653 3.84 9.80 -25.24
C THR A 653 3.07 11.06 -24.86
N GLY A 654 2.57 11.79 -25.86
CA GLY A 654 1.75 13.00 -25.66
C GLY A 654 2.53 14.09 -24.94
N LEU A 655 1.90 14.77 -23.97
CA LEU A 655 2.56 15.84 -23.19
C LEU A 655 3.64 15.31 -22.23
N GLN A 656 3.69 14.02 -21.95
CA GLN A 656 4.72 13.38 -21.12
C GLN A 656 5.95 12.94 -21.93
N GLU A 657 5.93 13.08 -23.25
CA GLU A 657 7.00 12.66 -24.13
C GLU A 657 8.31 13.40 -23.82
N ILE A 658 9.40 12.64 -23.72
CA ILE A 658 10.76 13.12 -23.53
C ILE A 658 11.53 12.75 -24.80
N ALA A 659 12.12 13.72 -25.49
CA ALA A 659 12.79 13.55 -26.80
C ALA A 659 14.22 12.98 -26.67
N THR A 660 14.44 12.09 -25.69
CA THR A 660 15.72 11.40 -25.47
C THR A 660 15.48 9.96 -25.01
N SER A 661 16.50 9.10 -25.14
CA SER A 661 16.50 7.73 -24.63
C SER A 661 16.82 7.64 -23.15
N HIS A 662 17.15 8.75 -22.48
CA HIS A 662 17.55 8.78 -21.08
C HIS A 662 16.69 9.74 -20.26
N GLN A 663 16.48 9.36 -19.01
CA GLN A 663 15.73 10.13 -18.03
C GLN A 663 16.48 10.14 -16.70
N THR A 664 16.86 11.32 -16.22
CA THR A 664 17.58 11.49 -14.96
C THR A 664 16.86 12.48 -14.05
N ASP A 665 16.65 12.10 -12.80
CA ASP A 665 15.99 12.89 -11.77
C ASP A 665 16.88 13.01 -10.52
N LEU A 666 16.90 14.20 -9.91
CA LEU A 666 17.42 14.44 -8.58
C LEU A 666 16.26 14.74 -7.63
N GLU A 667 16.17 14.02 -6.53
CA GLU A 667 15.19 14.25 -5.47
C GLU A 667 15.93 14.57 -4.17
N ILE A 668 15.56 15.65 -3.51
CA ILE A 668 16.15 16.08 -2.23
C ILE A 668 15.04 16.20 -1.22
N GLN A 669 15.22 15.60 -0.04
CA GLN A 669 14.26 15.65 1.07
C GLN A 669 14.99 16.07 2.34
N MET A 670 14.38 17.00 3.06
CA MET A 670 14.88 17.48 4.35
C MET A 670 13.80 17.28 5.41
N LYS A 671 14.20 16.82 6.58
CA LYS A 671 13.34 16.60 7.74
C LYS A 671 14.00 17.22 8.97
N TRP A 672 13.31 18.18 9.55
CA TRP A 672 13.76 18.86 10.79
C TRP A 672 12.84 18.50 11.95
N LYS A 673 13.43 18.13 13.09
CA LYS A 673 12.73 17.79 14.34
C LYS A 673 13.21 18.69 15.49
N TRP A 674 12.28 19.18 16.30
CA TRP A 674 12.61 19.97 17.52
C TRP A 674 11.59 19.79 18.65
#